data_1fe01fb779a395408f0b3b832bab2e5a
#
_entry.id   1fe01fb779a395408f0b3b832bab2e5a
#
_cell.length_a   1.000
_cell.length_b   1.000
_cell.length_c   1.000
_cell.angle_alpha   90.00
_cell.angle_beta   90.00
_cell.angle_gamma   90.00
#
_symmetry.space_group_name_H-M   'P 1'
#
loop_
_entity.id
_entity.type
_entity.pdbx_description
1 polymer ?
#
loop_
_entity_poly.entity_id
_entity_poly.type
_entity_poly.pdbx_seq_one_letter_code
_entity_poly.pdbx_strand_id
1 'polypeptide(L)'
;MTLDRPLYRVKQRLLGKPLTTERVAEEKLGNRTALGVLASDCISSSAYGSEQMLRVLVPVVGAAAFTVVMPVTGAILLVLLLLTLCYSDVVTIYTRAGGSYVVARENFGPNVAQIAAVALLVDYVVTVAVQVSAGTNALISLAHLVGNGWTGLDHLQVPVSVAVIVLLAYGNLRGVREAGRVFALPAYLFMAAMGLIFLVAAVRAATGELPQADLSAPGVVPLGDPGNGWLHGASLFIVLRAFANGGSSLTGLEAISNGISAFREPQGRNARRTLIAMSCVLAVLVLGVSTLAYSTHAVPYTDGTPTVIAQEARLAFGDGSLGTIGLVFVQLSTALVLYAGANTPFTGFPFLASFVAQDRFLPRLLTRRGHRLAFSNGIIALTVLSLALLLVTSARVDKLVALYAIGVFTAFTMAGAGLTVYHLRRRGPLRRVKIAVNALAAVISAAVVVIFAVTKFTEGAWLVVVVFPLGVWALVRINREYRREAAALERLPAGADRPRTRRHQVFVLVETLDLAALKALRHAHELRPDTVRAVHFAIDEARAQRLAEVWESTSATSVELELVACPDRRLRRAMRELAVRTTQDGQSALTVLVPRRLYANALGKILHRGTGETMARTLEQLPHVSVTILPFNASHAIRALEADQLPDLD
;
A
#
# COMPACT_ATOMS: atom_id res chain seq x y z
N MET A 1 6.79 -21.42 -24.65
CA MET A 1 5.42 -21.01 -24.27
C MET A 1 4.66 -21.98 -23.32
N THR A 2 5.27 -23.01 -22.77
CA THR A 2 4.57 -24.09 -22.04
C THR A 2 4.84 -24.18 -20.53
N LEU A 3 5.74 -23.37 -19.99
CA LEU A 3 6.12 -23.41 -18.56
C LEU A 3 5.24 -22.55 -17.65
N ASP A 4 4.56 -21.57 -18.21
CA ASP A 4 3.65 -20.72 -17.45
C ASP A 4 2.29 -21.36 -17.17
N ARG A 5 1.96 -22.49 -17.84
CA ARG A 5 0.63 -23.11 -17.72
C ARG A 5 0.27 -23.60 -16.32
N PRO A 6 1.11 -24.32 -15.55
CA PRO A 6 0.72 -24.76 -14.21
C PRO A 6 0.69 -23.62 -13.20
N LEU A 7 1.70 -22.76 -13.17
CA LEU A 7 1.72 -21.56 -12.31
C LEU A 7 0.61 -20.58 -12.71
N TYR A 8 0.36 -20.41 -14.00
CA TYR A 8 -0.74 -19.59 -14.51
C TYR A 8 -2.11 -20.18 -14.14
N ARG A 9 -2.30 -21.50 -14.20
CA ARG A 9 -3.53 -22.16 -13.74
C ARG A 9 -3.74 -22.02 -12.23
N VAL A 10 -2.69 -22.18 -11.43
CA VAL A 10 -2.72 -21.92 -9.99
C VAL A 10 -3.10 -20.46 -9.73
N LYS A 11 -2.46 -19.53 -10.42
CA LYS A 11 -2.79 -18.10 -10.34
C LYS A 11 -4.24 -17.82 -10.77
N GLN A 12 -4.75 -18.45 -11.83
CA GLN A 12 -6.15 -18.32 -12.23
C GLN A 12 -7.13 -18.94 -11.23
N ARG A 13 -6.79 -20.05 -10.58
CA ARG A 13 -7.62 -20.65 -9.52
C ARG A 13 -7.64 -19.77 -8.26
N LEU A 14 -6.49 -19.20 -7.88
CA LEU A 14 -6.39 -18.34 -6.71
C LEU A 14 -7.00 -16.95 -6.94
N LEU A 15 -6.72 -16.32 -8.08
CA LEU A 15 -7.10 -14.92 -8.35
C LEU A 15 -8.30 -14.76 -9.30
N GLY A 16 -8.74 -15.83 -9.99
CA GLY A 16 -9.79 -15.79 -10.99
C GLY A 16 -9.30 -15.44 -12.40
N LYS A 17 -10.23 -15.38 -13.38
CA LYS A 17 -9.93 -15.06 -14.79
C LYS A 17 -9.50 -13.59 -14.96
N PRO A 18 -8.65 -13.24 -15.97
CA PRO A 18 -8.26 -11.86 -16.24
C PRO A 18 -9.49 -11.00 -16.58
N LEU A 19 -9.47 -9.74 -16.10
CA LEU A 19 -10.50 -8.74 -16.42
C LEU A 19 -10.05 -7.89 -17.60
N THR A 20 -10.98 -7.54 -18.49
CA THR A 20 -10.75 -6.61 -19.60
C THR A 20 -10.96 -5.16 -19.13
N THR A 21 -10.23 -4.21 -19.73
CA THR A 21 -10.27 -2.79 -19.34
C THR A 21 -11.64 -2.14 -19.53
N GLU A 22 -12.45 -2.65 -20.44
CA GLU A 22 -13.79 -2.13 -20.79
C GLU A 22 -14.80 -2.27 -19.64
N ARG A 23 -14.70 -3.33 -18.83
CA ARG A 23 -15.58 -3.53 -17.66
C ARG A 23 -15.36 -2.54 -16.50
N VAL A 24 -14.24 -1.81 -16.49
CA VAL A 24 -13.95 -0.81 -15.43
C VAL A 24 -14.90 0.39 -15.52
N ALA A 25 -15.45 0.70 -16.70
CA ALA A 25 -16.32 1.85 -16.89
C ALA A 25 -17.76 1.62 -16.33
N GLU A 26 -18.18 0.36 -16.20
CA GLU A 26 -19.55 0.01 -15.76
C GLU A 26 -19.73 0.03 -14.23
N GLU A 27 -18.64 0.11 -13.45
CA GLU A 27 -18.63 -0.07 -11.99
C GLU A 27 -18.64 1.24 -11.18
N LYS A 28 -19.10 2.36 -11.74
CA LYS A 28 -19.16 3.64 -11.00
C LYS A 28 -20.22 3.62 -9.89
N LEU A 29 -19.83 4.12 -8.71
CA LEU A 29 -20.61 4.11 -7.49
C LEU A 29 -21.68 5.22 -7.48
N GLY A 30 -22.91 4.89 -7.09
CA GLY A 30 -23.92 5.87 -6.71
C GLY A 30 -23.69 6.39 -5.28
N ASN A 31 -24.28 7.53 -4.91
CA ASN A 31 -24.03 8.19 -3.62
C ASN A 31 -24.26 7.28 -2.40
N ARG A 32 -25.33 6.47 -2.38
CA ARG A 32 -25.61 5.53 -1.27
C ARG A 32 -24.52 4.46 -1.15
N THR A 33 -24.16 3.82 -2.26
CA THR A 33 -23.10 2.80 -2.25
C THR A 33 -21.74 3.41 -1.90
N ALA A 34 -21.45 4.60 -2.43
CA ALA A 34 -20.22 5.33 -2.13
C ALA A 34 -20.12 5.72 -0.64
N LEU A 35 -21.23 6.13 -0.02
CA LEU A 35 -21.29 6.39 1.42
C LEU A 35 -20.91 5.13 2.23
N GLY A 36 -21.48 3.96 1.89
CA GLY A 36 -21.17 2.74 2.62
C GLY A 36 -19.74 2.22 2.39
N VAL A 37 -19.18 2.42 1.20
CA VAL A 37 -17.85 1.87 0.83
C VAL A 37 -16.70 2.80 1.17
N LEU A 38 -16.82 4.09 0.82
CA LEU A 38 -15.73 5.06 0.97
C LEU A 38 -15.76 5.78 2.33
N ALA A 39 -16.92 5.82 2.99
CA ALA A 39 -17.07 6.45 4.30
C ALA A 39 -16.91 5.48 5.48
N SER A 40 -16.79 4.16 5.22
CA SER A 40 -16.65 3.16 6.29
C SER A 40 -15.44 3.44 7.18
N ASP A 41 -14.31 3.85 6.62
CA ASP A 41 -13.11 4.24 7.35
C ASP A 41 -13.39 5.44 8.28
N CYS A 42 -14.02 6.49 7.76
CA CYS A 42 -14.35 7.68 8.53
C CYS A 42 -15.41 7.39 9.62
N ILE A 43 -16.48 6.66 9.28
CA ILE A 43 -17.58 6.33 10.20
C ILE A 43 -17.08 5.42 11.34
N SER A 44 -16.23 4.44 11.03
CA SER A 44 -15.70 3.49 12.03
C SER A 44 -14.77 4.14 13.03
N SER A 45 -14.13 5.27 12.70
CA SER A 45 -13.23 5.96 13.63
C SER A 45 -13.95 6.60 14.81
N SER A 46 -15.28 6.78 14.74
CA SER A 46 -16.11 7.14 15.91
C SER A 46 -16.09 6.07 17.01
N ALA A 47 -15.79 4.83 16.66
CA ALA A 47 -15.78 3.71 17.62
C ALA A 47 -14.65 3.80 18.67
N TYR A 48 -13.57 4.51 18.38
CA TYR A 48 -12.44 4.63 19.32
C TYR A 48 -12.09 6.06 19.70
N GLY A 49 -12.66 7.08 19.03
CA GLY A 49 -12.28 8.47 19.24
C GLY A 49 -12.51 8.96 20.67
N SER A 50 -13.70 8.73 21.24
CA SER A 50 -14.03 9.12 22.62
C SER A 50 -13.20 8.36 23.64
N GLU A 51 -12.96 7.05 23.42
CA GLU A 51 -12.09 6.25 24.27
C GLU A 51 -10.67 6.80 24.30
N GLN A 52 -10.12 7.24 23.16
CA GLN A 52 -8.78 7.83 23.10
C GLN A 52 -8.68 9.17 23.82
N MET A 53 -9.75 9.97 23.89
CA MET A 53 -9.81 11.18 24.74
C MET A 53 -9.81 10.82 26.22
N LEU A 54 -10.66 9.88 26.62
CA LEU A 54 -10.80 9.45 28.01
C LEU A 54 -9.51 8.80 28.54
N ARG A 55 -8.76 8.05 27.72
CA ARG A 55 -7.45 7.51 28.07
C ARG A 55 -6.44 8.56 28.51
N VAL A 56 -6.57 9.79 28.02
CA VAL A 56 -5.70 10.90 28.40
C VAL A 56 -6.25 11.63 29.62
N LEU A 57 -7.57 11.82 29.69
CA LEU A 57 -8.22 12.63 30.73
C LEU A 57 -8.37 11.89 32.04
N VAL A 58 -8.84 10.63 32.02
CA VAL A 58 -9.16 9.86 33.24
C VAL A 58 -7.97 9.72 34.19
N PRO A 59 -6.73 9.41 33.74
CA PRO A 59 -5.58 9.32 34.64
C PRO A 59 -5.16 10.64 35.29
N VAL A 60 -5.68 11.79 34.79
CA VAL A 60 -5.28 13.12 35.30
C VAL A 60 -6.38 13.75 36.16
N VAL A 61 -7.63 13.70 35.68
CA VAL A 61 -8.75 14.41 36.35
C VAL A 61 -9.83 13.43 36.87
N GLY A 62 -9.57 12.14 36.89
CA GLY A 62 -10.50 11.13 37.40
C GLY A 62 -11.88 11.22 36.76
N ALA A 63 -12.95 11.14 37.56
CA ALA A 63 -14.33 11.20 37.09
C ALA A 63 -14.70 12.53 36.38
N ALA A 64 -13.98 13.63 36.64
CA ALA A 64 -14.22 14.90 35.95
C ALA A 64 -13.86 14.84 34.44
N ALA A 65 -13.15 13.77 34.00
CA ALA A 65 -12.84 13.51 32.59
C ALA A 65 -14.10 13.48 31.73
N PHE A 66 -15.20 12.91 32.25
CA PHE A 66 -16.47 12.82 31.52
C PHE A 66 -17.10 14.22 31.25
N THR A 67 -16.87 15.19 32.12
CA THR A 67 -17.29 16.58 31.89
C THR A 67 -16.37 17.27 30.88
N VAL A 68 -15.04 17.08 31.01
CA VAL A 68 -14.05 17.70 30.12
C VAL A 68 -14.10 17.14 28.68
N VAL A 69 -14.52 15.90 28.50
CA VAL A 69 -14.63 15.30 27.16
C VAL A 69 -15.63 16.05 26.25
N MET A 70 -16.69 16.68 26.84
CA MET A 70 -17.73 17.34 26.04
C MET A 70 -17.22 18.62 25.31
N PRO A 71 -16.55 19.58 25.94
CA PRO A 71 -15.98 20.72 25.22
C PRO A 71 -14.87 20.30 24.23
N VAL A 72 -14.09 19.25 24.54
CA VAL A 72 -13.12 18.69 23.61
C VAL A 72 -13.82 18.12 22.38
N THR A 73 -14.91 17.38 22.57
CA THR A 73 -15.76 16.88 21.45
C THR A 73 -16.31 18.04 20.62
N GLY A 74 -16.78 19.13 21.26
CA GLY A 74 -17.24 20.33 20.55
C GLY A 74 -16.14 20.94 19.66
N ALA A 75 -14.91 21.01 20.16
CA ALA A 75 -13.76 21.49 19.38
C ALA A 75 -13.45 20.58 18.19
N ILE A 76 -13.53 19.25 18.37
CA ILE A 76 -13.35 18.25 17.28
C ILE A 76 -14.44 18.43 16.21
N LEU A 77 -15.69 18.61 16.60
CA LEU A 77 -16.79 18.85 15.67
C LEU A 77 -16.65 20.16 14.88
N LEU A 78 -16.09 21.20 15.50
CA LEU A 78 -15.74 22.44 14.80
C LEU A 78 -14.67 22.20 13.73
N VAL A 79 -13.63 21.43 14.06
CA VAL A 79 -12.58 21.05 13.09
C VAL A 79 -13.19 20.20 11.97
N LEU A 80 -14.08 19.25 12.28
CA LEU A 80 -14.82 18.45 11.29
C LEU A 80 -15.56 19.36 10.30
N LEU A 81 -16.27 20.36 10.81
CA LEU A 81 -16.99 21.34 9.97
C LEU A 81 -16.03 22.07 9.02
N LEU A 82 -14.93 22.60 9.54
CA LEU A 82 -13.93 23.31 8.72
C LEU A 82 -13.31 22.43 7.66
N LEU A 83 -12.93 21.19 8.02
CA LEU A 83 -12.38 20.22 7.08
C LEU A 83 -13.42 19.79 6.03
N THR A 84 -14.68 19.62 6.42
CA THR A 84 -15.77 19.30 5.47
C THR A 84 -15.96 20.42 4.45
N LEU A 85 -15.90 21.67 4.86
CA LEU A 85 -15.98 22.83 3.96
C LEU A 85 -14.76 22.87 3.03
N CYS A 86 -13.55 22.66 3.55
CA CYS A 86 -12.31 22.59 2.78
C CYS A 86 -12.37 21.46 1.74
N TYR A 87 -12.67 20.23 2.14
CA TYR A 87 -12.74 19.07 1.23
C TYR A 87 -13.93 19.13 0.25
N SER A 88 -15.01 19.86 0.58
CA SER A 88 -16.07 20.19 -0.38
C SER A 88 -15.54 21.01 -1.56
N ASP A 89 -14.60 21.91 -1.32
CA ASP A 89 -13.91 22.64 -2.39
C ASP A 89 -12.93 21.71 -3.14
N VAL A 90 -12.16 20.85 -2.43
CA VAL A 90 -11.26 19.86 -3.07
C VAL A 90 -12.00 19.03 -4.09
N VAL A 91 -13.08 18.35 -3.70
CA VAL A 91 -13.81 17.42 -4.60
C VAL A 91 -14.57 18.15 -5.71
N THR A 92 -14.83 19.44 -5.57
CA THR A 92 -15.49 20.23 -6.61
C THR A 92 -14.50 20.74 -7.66
N ILE A 93 -13.28 21.11 -7.25
CA ILE A 93 -12.25 21.68 -8.09
C ILE A 93 -11.40 20.58 -8.75
N TYR A 94 -11.03 19.57 -7.97
CA TYR A 94 -10.14 18.49 -8.40
C TYR A 94 -10.93 17.18 -8.53
N THR A 95 -11.43 16.90 -9.74
CA THR A 95 -12.19 15.68 -10.04
C THR A 95 -11.31 14.47 -10.37
N ARG A 96 -9.97 14.58 -10.17
CA ARG A 96 -9.02 13.50 -10.33
C ARG A 96 -8.70 12.88 -8.97
N ALA A 97 -8.57 11.55 -8.91
CA ALA A 97 -8.16 10.86 -7.70
C ALA A 97 -6.76 11.32 -7.24
N GLY A 98 -6.51 11.30 -5.93
CA GLY A 98 -5.23 11.69 -5.32
C GLY A 98 -5.34 12.79 -4.27
N GLY A 99 -6.54 13.33 -4.02
CA GLY A 99 -6.86 14.21 -2.87
C GLY A 99 -5.84 15.33 -2.64
N SER A 100 -5.32 15.42 -1.42
CA SER A 100 -4.35 16.44 -1.01
C SER A 100 -3.03 16.42 -1.80
N TYR A 101 -2.62 15.26 -2.34
CA TYR A 101 -1.46 15.16 -3.23
C TYR A 101 -1.64 15.98 -4.51
N VAL A 102 -2.80 15.85 -5.18
CA VAL A 102 -3.08 16.60 -6.41
C VAL A 102 -3.18 18.09 -6.12
N VAL A 103 -3.86 18.46 -5.02
CA VAL A 103 -3.95 19.86 -4.57
C VAL A 103 -2.56 20.46 -4.34
N ALA A 104 -1.69 19.76 -3.61
CA ALA A 104 -0.32 20.20 -3.36
C ALA A 104 0.51 20.29 -4.63
N ARG A 105 0.38 19.31 -5.54
CA ARG A 105 1.11 19.24 -6.81
C ARG A 105 0.79 20.42 -7.73
N GLU A 106 -0.48 20.77 -7.87
CA GLU A 106 -0.91 21.86 -8.76
C GLU A 106 -0.62 23.25 -8.18
N ASN A 107 -0.59 23.39 -6.85
CA ASN A 107 -0.41 24.71 -6.23
C ASN A 107 1.02 25.00 -5.76
N PHE A 108 1.77 23.99 -5.33
CA PHE A 108 3.15 24.12 -4.82
C PHE A 108 4.21 23.44 -5.67
N GLY A 109 3.79 22.67 -6.68
CA GLY A 109 4.67 21.92 -7.55
C GLY A 109 5.01 20.51 -7.05
N PRO A 110 5.66 19.69 -7.92
CA PRO A 110 5.78 18.26 -7.70
C PRO A 110 6.67 17.87 -6.51
N ASN A 111 7.68 18.66 -6.17
CA ASN A 111 8.58 18.32 -5.05
C ASN A 111 7.89 18.53 -3.69
N VAL A 112 7.16 19.64 -3.51
CA VAL A 112 6.43 19.93 -2.27
C VAL A 112 5.25 18.96 -2.09
N ALA A 113 4.64 18.52 -3.18
CA ALA A 113 3.57 17.52 -3.14
C ALA A 113 4.02 16.20 -2.51
N GLN A 114 5.32 15.90 -2.47
CA GLN A 114 5.81 14.68 -1.82
C GLN A 114 5.57 14.67 -0.31
N ILE A 115 5.41 15.82 0.32
CA ILE A 115 4.98 15.92 1.72
C ILE A 115 3.58 15.29 1.87
N ALA A 116 2.63 15.67 1.01
CA ALA A 116 1.29 15.09 1.01
C ALA A 116 1.31 13.61 0.58
N ALA A 117 2.18 13.22 -0.36
CA ALA A 117 2.32 11.82 -0.78
C ALA A 117 2.78 10.93 0.39
N VAL A 118 3.85 11.31 1.10
CA VAL A 118 4.36 10.54 2.25
C VAL A 118 3.32 10.52 3.36
N ALA A 119 2.66 11.66 3.62
CA ALA A 119 1.60 11.78 4.61
C ALA A 119 0.50 10.73 4.38
N LEU A 120 -0.06 10.70 3.17
CA LEU A 120 -1.11 9.76 2.80
C LEU A 120 -0.63 8.30 2.74
N LEU A 121 0.61 8.04 2.28
CA LEU A 121 1.14 6.67 2.25
C LEU A 121 1.33 6.11 3.66
N VAL A 122 1.83 6.91 4.60
CA VAL A 122 1.96 6.52 6.00
C VAL A 122 0.57 6.34 6.62
N ASP A 123 -0.33 7.27 6.38
CA ASP A 123 -1.71 7.22 6.85
C ASP A 123 -2.40 5.90 6.45
N TYR A 124 -2.36 5.51 5.19
CA TYR A 124 -2.95 4.26 4.74
C TYR A 124 -2.38 3.01 5.43
N VAL A 125 -1.06 2.98 5.66
CA VAL A 125 -0.42 1.85 6.36
C VAL A 125 -0.92 1.75 7.80
N VAL A 126 -0.99 2.89 8.49
CA VAL A 126 -1.42 2.95 9.88
C VAL A 126 -2.93 2.69 10.00
N THR A 127 -3.74 3.20 9.07
CA THR A 127 -5.19 2.96 9.02
C THR A 127 -5.52 1.47 9.00
N VAL A 128 -4.86 0.67 8.16
CA VAL A 128 -5.07 -0.79 8.13
C VAL A 128 -4.80 -1.39 9.51
N ALA A 129 -3.68 -1.04 10.13
CA ALA A 129 -3.29 -1.59 11.42
C ALA A 129 -4.25 -1.16 12.56
N VAL A 130 -4.62 0.13 12.63
CA VAL A 130 -5.55 0.66 13.64
C VAL A 130 -6.93 0.03 13.53
N GLN A 131 -7.49 0.05 12.33
CA GLN A 131 -8.85 -0.43 12.08
C GLN A 131 -8.98 -1.93 12.36
N VAL A 132 -7.99 -2.73 11.93
CA VAL A 132 -8.00 -4.17 12.19
C VAL A 132 -7.81 -4.45 13.68
N SER A 133 -6.90 -3.75 14.35
CA SER A 133 -6.69 -3.92 15.80
C SER A 133 -7.94 -3.53 16.61
N ALA A 134 -8.57 -2.40 16.28
CA ALA A 134 -9.79 -1.93 16.94
C ALA A 134 -10.97 -2.89 16.68
N GLY A 135 -11.10 -3.43 15.46
CA GLY A 135 -12.13 -4.43 15.13
C GLY A 135 -11.95 -5.72 15.90
N THR A 136 -10.70 -6.16 16.08
CA THR A 136 -10.38 -7.33 16.90
C THR A 136 -10.67 -7.07 18.38
N ASN A 137 -10.38 -5.87 18.89
CA ASN A 137 -10.74 -5.48 20.25
C ASN A 137 -12.26 -5.51 20.50
N ALA A 138 -13.06 -5.12 19.50
CA ALA A 138 -14.53 -5.21 19.60
C ALA A 138 -14.98 -6.68 19.76
N LEU A 139 -14.38 -7.63 19.02
CA LEU A 139 -14.70 -9.06 19.16
C LEU A 139 -14.24 -9.63 20.50
N ILE A 140 -13.06 -9.27 20.98
CA ILE A 140 -12.55 -9.69 22.29
C ILE A 140 -13.42 -9.11 23.41
N SER A 141 -13.83 -7.83 23.29
CA SER A 141 -14.73 -7.20 24.25
C SER A 141 -16.09 -7.89 24.32
N LEU A 142 -16.63 -8.37 23.19
CA LEU A 142 -17.84 -9.16 23.17
C LEU A 142 -17.66 -10.46 23.95
N ALA A 143 -16.56 -11.16 23.74
CA ALA A 143 -16.28 -12.41 24.43
C ALA A 143 -16.12 -12.21 25.95
N HIS A 144 -15.48 -11.12 26.40
CA HIS A 144 -15.36 -10.77 27.82
C HIS A 144 -16.72 -10.49 28.48
N LEU A 145 -17.63 -9.83 27.78
CA LEU A 145 -18.92 -9.40 28.33
C LEU A 145 -20.02 -10.45 28.26
N VAL A 146 -19.93 -11.41 27.33
CA VAL A 146 -20.95 -12.49 27.15
C VAL A 146 -20.48 -13.81 27.76
N GLY A 147 -19.19 -14.08 27.74
CA GLY A 147 -18.63 -15.35 28.24
C GLY A 147 -18.38 -15.34 29.75
N ASN A 148 -19.05 -16.22 30.50
CA ASN A 148 -18.77 -16.42 31.91
C ASN A 148 -17.32 -16.92 32.11
N GLY A 149 -16.33 -15.99 32.20
CA GLY A 149 -14.94 -16.30 32.54
C GLY A 149 -14.02 -16.66 31.37
N TRP A 150 -14.31 -16.25 30.15
CA TRP A 150 -13.38 -16.35 28.99
C TRP A 150 -12.26 -15.27 29.11
N THR A 151 -11.65 -15.19 30.29
CA THR A 151 -10.43 -14.42 30.54
C THR A 151 -9.27 -15.11 29.86
N GLY A 152 -8.60 -14.43 28.93
CA GLY A 152 -7.40 -14.97 28.25
C GLY A 152 -7.48 -14.97 26.72
N LEU A 153 -8.49 -14.34 26.11
CA LEU A 153 -8.55 -14.20 24.65
C LEU A 153 -7.66 -13.06 24.10
N ASP A 154 -7.09 -12.24 24.98
CA ASP A 154 -6.22 -11.13 24.59
C ASP A 154 -4.98 -11.59 23.81
N HIS A 155 -4.49 -12.81 24.06
CA HIS A 155 -3.41 -13.41 23.27
C HIS A 155 -3.80 -13.66 21.79
N LEU A 156 -5.09 -13.68 21.44
CA LEU A 156 -5.58 -13.85 20.08
C LEU A 156 -5.61 -12.50 19.29
N GLN A 157 -5.39 -11.36 19.94
CA GLN A 157 -5.44 -10.05 19.31
C GLN A 157 -4.51 -9.97 18.10
N VAL A 158 -3.24 -10.34 18.24
CA VAL A 158 -2.26 -10.31 17.15
C VAL A 158 -2.58 -11.33 16.06
N PRO A 159 -2.76 -12.64 16.35
CA PRO A 159 -3.00 -13.63 15.30
C PRO A 159 -4.30 -13.38 14.53
N VAL A 160 -5.39 -12.97 15.18
CA VAL A 160 -6.64 -12.61 14.49
C VAL A 160 -6.44 -11.39 13.60
N SER A 161 -5.77 -10.35 14.10
CA SER A 161 -5.48 -9.14 13.31
C SER A 161 -4.62 -9.45 12.08
N VAL A 162 -3.59 -10.30 12.22
CA VAL A 162 -2.77 -10.76 11.08
C VAL A 162 -3.63 -11.52 10.07
N ALA A 163 -4.48 -12.44 10.52
CA ALA A 163 -5.36 -13.22 9.64
C ALA A 163 -6.31 -12.30 8.85
N VAL A 164 -6.88 -11.28 9.49
CA VAL A 164 -7.77 -10.31 8.84
C VAL A 164 -7.02 -9.49 7.79
N ILE A 165 -5.81 -8.97 8.07
CA ILE A 165 -5.02 -8.23 7.07
C ILE A 165 -4.72 -9.10 5.86
N VAL A 166 -4.32 -10.37 6.08
CA VAL A 166 -4.03 -11.31 5.00
C VAL A 166 -5.29 -11.61 4.17
N LEU A 167 -6.45 -11.77 4.83
CA LEU A 167 -7.73 -12.00 4.17
C LEU A 167 -8.15 -10.80 3.31
N LEU A 168 -8.02 -9.57 3.85
CA LEU A 168 -8.31 -8.33 3.10
C LEU A 168 -7.36 -8.19 1.90
N ALA A 169 -6.06 -8.43 2.07
CA ALA A 169 -5.08 -8.41 0.99
C ALA A 169 -5.43 -9.43 -0.11
N TYR A 170 -5.77 -10.65 0.28
CA TYR A 170 -6.17 -11.70 -0.66
C TYR A 170 -7.45 -11.32 -1.43
N GLY A 171 -8.46 -10.78 -0.75
CA GLY A 171 -9.69 -10.30 -1.37
C GLY A 171 -9.42 -9.21 -2.41
N ASN A 172 -8.58 -8.22 -2.07
CA ASN A 172 -8.22 -7.14 -2.98
C ASN A 172 -7.35 -7.61 -4.17
N LEU A 173 -6.46 -8.59 -3.97
CA LEU A 173 -5.70 -9.20 -5.07
C LEU A 173 -6.61 -9.99 -6.03
N ARG A 174 -7.69 -10.57 -5.54
CA ARG A 174 -8.73 -11.20 -6.36
C ARG A 174 -9.55 -10.18 -7.17
N GLY A 175 -9.45 -8.90 -6.85
CA GLY A 175 -10.20 -7.85 -7.52
C GLY A 175 -11.69 -7.89 -7.16
N VAL A 176 -12.01 -7.98 -5.87
CA VAL A 176 -13.40 -8.00 -5.35
C VAL A 176 -14.03 -6.60 -5.48
N ARG A 177 -14.07 -6.06 -6.69
CA ARG A 177 -14.85 -4.84 -7.00
C ARG A 177 -16.35 -5.10 -7.11
N GLU A 178 -16.72 -6.32 -7.41
CA GLU A 178 -18.13 -6.74 -7.51
C GLU A 178 -18.90 -6.69 -6.17
N ALA A 179 -18.17 -6.53 -5.06
CA ALA A 179 -18.71 -6.53 -3.70
C ALA A 179 -19.05 -5.14 -3.13
N GLY A 180 -19.09 -4.07 -3.94
CA GLY A 180 -19.36 -2.71 -3.43
C GLY A 180 -20.61 -2.61 -2.54
N ARG A 181 -21.68 -3.36 -2.85
CA ARG A 181 -22.88 -3.43 -2.00
C ARG A 181 -22.63 -4.21 -0.70
N VAL A 182 -21.81 -5.24 -0.74
CA VAL A 182 -21.47 -6.06 0.43
C VAL A 182 -20.61 -5.27 1.40
N PHE A 183 -19.65 -4.48 0.90
CA PHE A 183 -18.82 -3.62 1.75
C PHE A 183 -19.57 -2.38 2.29
N ALA A 184 -20.70 -1.99 1.70
CA ALA A 184 -21.52 -0.92 2.25
C ALA A 184 -22.39 -1.37 3.44
N LEU A 185 -22.75 -2.65 3.51
CA LEU A 185 -23.62 -3.19 4.55
C LEU A 185 -23.08 -2.97 5.97
N PRO A 186 -21.80 -3.24 6.30
CA PRO A 186 -21.20 -2.99 7.62
C PRO A 186 -21.41 -1.57 8.13
N ALA A 187 -21.21 -0.55 7.28
CA ALA A 187 -21.40 0.84 7.67
C ALA A 187 -22.85 1.15 8.06
N TYR A 188 -23.81 0.64 7.29
CA TYR A 188 -25.23 0.83 7.60
C TYR A 188 -25.68 0.05 8.83
N LEU A 189 -25.16 -1.17 9.03
CA LEU A 189 -25.41 -1.94 10.26
C LEU A 189 -24.88 -1.22 11.49
N PHE A 190 -23.66 -0.69 11.41
CA PHE A 190 -23.06 0.06 12.51
C PHE A 190 -23.85 1.33 12.83
N MET A 191 -24.26 2.12 11.80
CA MET A 191 -25.10 3.29 12.01
C MET A 191 -26.43 2.93 12.68
N ALA A 192 -27.05 1.83 12.26
CA ALA A 192 -28.30 1.35 12.87
C ALA A 192 -28.08 0.89 14.32
N ALA A 193 -27.00 0.18 14.60
CA ALA A 193 -26.64 -0.28 15.94
C ALA A 193 -26.37 0.90 16.89
N MET A 194 -25.61 1.91 16.43
CA MET A 194 -25.37 3.12 17.22
C MET A 194 -26.63 3.94 17.43
N GLY A 195 -27.49 4.07 16.41
CA GLY A 195 -28.79 4.71 16.55
C GLY A 195 -29.68 4.01 17.60
N LEU A 196 -29.63 2.67 17.62
CA LEU A 196 -30.36 1.88 18.61
C LEU A 196 -29.84 2.09 20.03
N ILE A 197 -28.49 2.09 20.24
CA ILE A 197 -27.90 2.38 21.54
C ILE A 197 -28.33 3.77 22.02
N PHE A 198 -28.21 4.81 21.16
CA PHE A 198 -28.54 6.18 21.52
C PHE A 198 -30.01 6.30 21.91
N LEU A 199 -30.92 5.62 21.17
CA LEU A 199 -32.35 5.64 21.46
C LEU A 199 -32.64 4.98 22.82
N VAL A 200 -32.12 3.75 23.04
CA VAL A 200 -32.37 3.01 24.29
C VAL A 200 -31.79 3.74 25.50
N ALA A 201 -30.55 4.26 25.36
CA ALA A 201 -29.91 5.02 26.43
C ALA A 201 -30.67 6.32 26.74
N ALA A 202 -31.16 7.04 25.70
CA ALA A 202 -31.97 8.24 25.89
C ALA A 202 -33.29 7.94 26.64
N VAL A 203 -33.99 6.86 26.30
CA VAL A 203 -35.20 6.42 27.00
C VAL A 203 -34.89 6.09 28.45
N ARG A 204 -33.85 5.28 28.71
CA ARG A 204 -33.45 4.91 30.09
C ARG A 204 -32.93 6.11 30.91
N ALA A 205 -32.24 7.04 30.27
CA ALA A 205 -31.85 8.28 30.93
C ALA A 205 -33.06 9.12 31.33
N ALA A 206 -34.09 9.21 30.48
CA ALA A 206 -35.33 9.93 30.74
C ALA A 206 -36.17 9.29 31.88
N THR A 207 -36.10 7.95 32.04
CA THR A 207 -36.74 7.23 33.15
C THR A 207 -35.91 7.16 34.41
N GLY A 208 -34.66 7.63 34.37
CA GLY A 208 -33.72 7.57 35.50
C GLY A 208 -33.09 6.18 35.75
N GLU A 209 -33.24 5.26 34.79
CA GLU A 209 -32.80 3.87 34.90
C GLU A 209 -31.44 3.58 34.24
N LEU A 210 -30.76 4.60 33.69
CA LEU A 210 -29.48 4.42 33.01
C LEU A 210 -28.36 4.21 34.05
N PRO A 211 -27.75 3.00 34.13
CA PRO A 211 -26.69 2.73 35.09
C PRO A 211 -25.38 3.40 34.70
N GLN A 212 -24.53 3.62 35.67
CA GLN A 212 -23.15 4.08 35.47
C GLN A 212 -22.16 2.92 35.62
N ALA A 213 -21.02 3.00 34.93
CA ALA A 213 -19.95 2.03 35.04
C ALA A 213 -19.26 2.09 36.41
N ASP A 214 -18.78 0.95 36.88
CA ASP A 214 -17.95 0.88 38.06
C ASP A 214 -16.52 1.31 37.77
N LEU A 215 -16.15 2.49 38.26
CA LEU A 215 -14.81 3.05 38.09
C LEU A 215 -13.73 2.34 38.89
N SER A 216 -14.12 1.48 39.86
CA SER A 216 -13.21 0.69 40.68
C SER A 216 -12.95 -0.73 40.15
N ALA A 217 -13.55 -1.06 38.99
CA ALA A 217 -13.42 -2.39 38.40
C ALA A 217 -11.96 -2.75 38.06
N PRO A 218 -11.55 -4.02 38.25
CA PRO A 218 -10.19 -4.46 37.92
C PRO A 218 -9.85 -4.21 36.41
N GLY A 219 -8.65 -3.68 36.17
CA GLY A 219 -8.18 -3.39 34.81
C GLY A 219 -8.57 -2.02 34.24
N VAL A 220 -9.39 -1.25 34.94
CA VAL A 220 -9.66 0.16 34.60
C VAL A 220 -8.36 0.98 34.68
N VAL A 221 -8.20 1.95 33.78
CA VAL A 221 -7.05 2.87 33.87
C VAL A 221 -7.04 3.59 35.21
N PRO A 222 -5.86 3.85 35.84
CA PRO A 222 -5.78 4.53 37.11
C PRO A 222 -6.54 5.85 37.09
N LEU A 223 -7.38 6.10 38.09
CA LEU A 223 -8.12 7.34 38.25
C LEU A 223 -7.23 8.40 38.91
N GLY A 224 -7.09 9.54 38.23
CA GLY A 224 -6.48 10.73 38.83
C GLY A 224 -7.42 11.45 39.76
N ASP A 225 -6.89 12.41 40.50
CA ASP A 225 -7.69 13.27 41.42
C ASP A 225 -8.11 14.56 40.69
N PRO A 226 -9.41 14.90 40.70
CA PRO A 226 -9.88 16.15 40.12
C PRO A 226 -9.36 17.35 40.93
N GLY A 227 -8.68 18.26 40.23
CA GLY A 227 -8.26 19.53 40.80
C GLY A 227 -9.34 20.62 40.71
N ASN A 228 -9.01 21.82 41.14
CA ASN A 228 -9.89 22.97 41.12
C ASN A 228 -9.87 23.71 39.76
N GLY A 229 -10.93 24.44 39.43
CA GLY A 229 -11.04 25.30 38.25
C GLY A 229 -11.83 24.69 37.08
N TRP A 230 -11.94 25.45 36.02
CA TRP A 230 -12.76 25.15 34.85
C TRP A 230 -12.41 23.81 34.15
N LEU A 231 -11.15 23.41 34.23
CA LEU A 231 -10.65 22.18 33.63
C LEU A 231 -10.40 21.09 34.68
N HIS A 232 -10.95 21.21 35.86
CA HIS A 232 -10.80 20.26 36.97
C HIS A 232 -9.34 19.86 37.23
N GLY A 233 -8.40 20.81 37.11
CA GLY A 233 -6.97 20.55 37.31
C GLY A 233 -6.22 20.06 36.07
N ALA A 234 -6.91 19.83 34.95
CA ALA A 234 -6.21 19.52 33.71
C ALA A 234 -5.41 20.72 33.20
N SER A 235 -4.13 20.55 32.93
CA SER A 235 -3.35 21.56 32.24
C SER A 235 -3.83 21.71 30.79
N LEU A 236 -3.60 22.91 30.21
CA LEU A 236 -3.88 23.10 28.77
C LEU A 236 -3.19 22.04 27.90
N PHE A 237 -2.00 21.62 28.29
CA PHE A 237 -1.27 20.53 27.59
C PHE A 237 -2.06 19.22 27.56
N ILE A 238 -2.67 18.81 28.66
CA ILE A 238 -3.50 17.60 28.77
C ILE A 238 -4.76 17.71 27.90
N VAL A 239 -5.42 18.88 27.93
CA VAL A 239 -6.61 19.15 27.10
C VAL A 239 -6.24 19.10 25.61
N LEU A 240 -5.14 19.73 25.21
CA LEU A 240 -4.64 19.67 23.82
C LEU A 240 -4.24 18.24 23.41
N ARG A 241 -3.67 17.46 24.33
CA ARG A 241 -3.36 16.04 24.09
C ARG A 241 -4.64 15.22 23.95
N ALA A 242 -5.66 15.45 24.77
CA ALA A 242 -6.95 14.79 24.64
C ALA A 242 -7.65 15.17 23.31
N PHE A 243 -7.63 16.47 22.97
CA PHE A 243 -8.13 16.97 21.68
C PHE A 243 -7.42 16.31 20.50
N ALA A 244 -6.09 16.25 20.55
CA ALA A 244 -5.30 15.57 19.52
C ALA A 244 -5.71 14.10 19.40
N ASN A 245 -5.76 13.35 20.50
CA ASN A 245 -6.18 11.94 20.49
C ASN A 245 -7.60 11.74 19.93
N GLY A 246 -8.54 12.58 20.34
CA GLY A 246 -9.91 12.57 19.81
C GLY A 246 -9.99 12.97 18.33
N GLY A 247 -9.03 13.78 17.85
CA GLY A 247 -8.88 14.13 16.44
C GLY A 247 -8.64 12.91 15.54
N SER A 248 -8.23 11.76 16.11
CA SER A 248 -8.18 10.50 15.37
C SER A 248 -9.55 10.04 14.84
N SER A 249 -10.66 10.53 15.40
CA SER A 249 -12.00 10.30 14.87
C SER A 249 -12.30 11.04 13.56
N LEU A 250 -11.47 11.99 13.14
CA LEU A 250 -11.63 12.75 11.89
C LEU A 250 -10.91 12.12 10.69
N THR A 251 -10.26 11.01 10.89
CA THR A 251 -9.54 10.29 9.83
C THR A 251 -10.49 9.66 8.83
N GLY A 252 -10.01 9.42 7.61
CA GLY A 252 -10.83 8.88 6.51
C GLY A 252 -11.69 9.93 5.79
N LEU A 253 -11.69 11.21 6.20
CA LEU A 253 -12.41 12.29 5.53
C LEU A 253 -11.91 12.48 4.09
N GLU A 254 -10.61 12.29 3.86
CA GLU A 254 -9.96 12.38 2.55
C GLU A 254 -10.31 11.22 1.61
N ALA A 255 -10.85 10.10 2.11
CA ALA A 255 -11.16 8.93 1.30
C ALA A 255 -12.11 9.25 0.14
N ILE A 256 -13.07 10.17 0.34
CA ILE A 256 -13.98 10.66 -0.71
C ILE A 256 -13.20 11.38 -1.82
N SER A 257 -12.22 12.22 -1.47
CA SER A 257 -11.41 12.96 -2.45
C SER A 257 -10.42 12.04 -3.17
N ASN A 258 -9.86 11.07 -2.47
CA ASN A 258 -8.95 10.07 -3.04
C ASN A 258 -9.69 9.11 -3.98
N GLY A 259 -10.94 8.78 -3.68
CA GLY A 259 -11.83 7.90 -4.44
C GLY A 259 -12.74 8.61 -5.45
N ILE A 260 -12.56 9.89 -5.74
CA ILE A 260 -13.50 10.69 -6.55
C ILE A 260 -13.75 10.11 -7.96
N SER A 261 -12.77 9.47 -8.56
CA SER A 261 -12.89 8.82 -9.87
C SER A 261 -13.86 7.64 -9.90
N ALA A 262 -14.23 7.09 -8.73
CA ALA A 262 -15.18 6.00 -8.60
C ALA A 262 -16.66 6.47 -8.66
N PHE A 263 -16.93 7.76 -8.53
CA PHE A 263 -18.29 8.29 -8.55
C PHE A 263 -18.88 8.36 -9.96
N ARG A 264 -20.21 8.19 -10.06
CA ARG A 264 -20.97 8.50 -11.28
C ARG A 264 -20.93 9.99 -11.59
N GLU A 265 -21.06 10.34 -12.88
CA GLU A 265 -21.20 11.73 -13.31
C GLU A 265 -22.50 12.38 -12.78
N PRO A 266 -22.47 13.65 -12.37
CA PRO A 266 -21.30 14.54 -12.25
C PRO A 266 -20.52 14.27 -10.96
N GLN A 267 -19.27 13.79 -11.11
CA GLN A 267 -18.43 13.27 -10.02
C GLN A 267 -18.29 14.23 -8.84
N GLY A 268 -17.88 15.47 -9.09
CA GLY A 268 -17.66 16.46 -8.04
C GLY A 268 -18.89 16.76 -7.20
N ARG A 269 -20.08 16.87 -7.83
CA ARG A 269 -21.35 17.10 -7.13
C ARG A 269 -21.75 15.91 -6.26
N ASN A 270 -21.60 14.70 -6.80
CA ASN A 270 -21.93 13.46 -6.09
C ASN A 270 -20.96 13.22 -4.93
N ALA A 271 -19.65 13.41 -5.12
CA ALA A 271 -18.66 13.33 -4.08
C ALA A 271 -18.91 14.34 -2.95
N ARG A 272 -19.23 15.60 -3.29
CA ARG A 272 -19.56 16.64 -2.29
C ARG A 272 -20.77 16.26 -1.45
N ARG A 273 -21.84 15.75 -2.08
CA ARG A 273 -23.06 15.31 -1.35
C ARG A 273 -22.75 14.16 -0.40
N THR A 274 -21.97 13.18 -0.86
CA THR A 274 -21.55 12.04 -0.04
C THR A 274 -20.64 12.47 1.09
N LEU A 275 -19.71 13.41 0.86
CA LEU A 275 -18.82 13.99 1.88
C LEU A 275 -19.63 14.67 2.99
N ILE A 276 -20.58 15.53 2.63
CA ILE A 276 -21.42 16.23 3.62
C ILE A 276 -22.25 15.22 4.43
N ALA A 277 -22.89 14.24 3.76
CA ALA A 277 -23.66 13.21 4.44
C ALA A 277 -22.78 12.40 5.42
N MET A 278 -21.58 11.99 4.99
CA MET A 278 -20.58 11.29 5.83
C MET A 278 -20.20 12.12 7.05
N SER A 279 -19.89 13.40 6.86
CA SER A 279 -19.50 14.30 7.95
C SER A 279 -20.66 14.54 8.95
N CYS A 280 -21.90 14.64 8.48
CA CYS A 280 -23.06 14.73 9.37
C CYS A 280 -23.24 13.44 10.19
N VAL A 281 -23.11 12.27 9.55
CA VAL A 281 -23.19 10.98 10.25
C VAL A 281 -22.07 10.88 11.29
N LEU A 282 -20.84 11.22 10.91
CA LEU A 282 -19.70 11.19 11.84
C LEU A 282 -19.93 12.15 13.03
N ALA A 283 -20.42 13.36 12.77
CA ALA A 283 -20.73 14.33 13.84
C ALA A 283 -21.75 13.77 14.85
N VAL A 284 -22.82 13.15 14.36
CA VAL A 284 -23.83 12.52 15.22
C VAL A 284 -23.23 11.36 16.01
N LEU A 285 -22.41 10.52 15.39
CA LEU A 285 -21.79 9.39 16.06
C LEU A 285 -20.81 9.82 17.14
N VAL A 286 -19.89 10.76 16.83
CA VAL A 286 -18.89 11.24 17.78
C VAL A 286 -19.56 11.97 18.95
N LEU A 287 -20.55 12.82 18.67
CA LEU A 287 -21.33 13.49 19.72
C LEU A 287 -22.10 12.47 20.57
N GLY A 288 -22.78 11.52 19.93
CA GLY A 288 -23.58 10.50 20.60
C GLY A 288 -22.75 9.61 21.53
N VAL A 289 -21.60 9.07 21.05
CA VAL A 289 -20.69 8.27 21.87
C VAL A 289 -20.13 9.11 23.03
N SER A 290 -19.69 10.36 22.80
CA SER A 290 -19.17 11.20 23.88
C SER A 290 -20.25 11.56 24.92
N THR A 291 -21.49 11.80 24.48
CA THR A 291 -22.62 12.06 25.39
C THR A 291 -22.98 10.80 26.19
N LEU A 292 -22.91 9.65 25.55
CA LEU A 292 -23.18 8.38 26.23
C LEU A 292 -22.09 8.05 27.25
N ALA A 293 -20.81 8.27 26.91
CA ALA A 293 -19.69 8.16 27.86
C ALA A 293 -19.87 9.10 29.06
N TYR A 294 -20.33 10.35 28.80
CA TYR A 294 -20.65 11.31 29.86
C TYR A 294 -21.75 10.80 30.81
N SER A 295 -22.80 10.19 30.25
CA SER A 295 -23.96 9.74 31.03
C SER A 295 -23.71 8.43 31.76
N THR A 296 -22.98 7.50 31.16
CA THR A 296 -22.75 6.14 31.68
C THR A 296 -21.45 6.03 32.46
N HIS A 297 -20.57 7.02 32.40
CA HIS A 297 -19.21 6.96 32.95
C HIS A 297 -18.38 5.76 32.43
N ALA A 298 -18.65 5.28 31.20
CA ALA A 298 -17.89 4.22 30.58
C ALA A 298 -16.40 4.61 30.46
N VAL A 299 -15.50 3.80 30.99
CA VAL A 299 -14.11 4.14 31.23
C VAL A 299 -13.17 3.22 30.46
N PRO A 300 -12.03 3.73 29.90
CA PRO A 300 -11.06 2.88 29.22
C PRO A 300 -10.39 1.89 30.16
N TYR A 301 -10.08 0.70 29.63
CA TYR A 301 -9.29 -0.32 30.30
C TYR A 301 -7.83 -0.28 29.87
N THR A 302 -6.89 -0.66 30.74
CA THR A 302 -5.43 -0.66 30.48
C THR A 302 -5.07 -1.51 29.27
N ASP A 303 -5.67 -2.68 29.13
CA ASP A 303 -5.44 -3.61 28.03
C ASP A 303 -6.25 -3.29 26.77
N GLY A 304 -7.15 -2.28 26.83
CA GLY A 304 -7.98 -1.83 25.72
C GLY A 304 -9.27 -2.63 25.52
N THR A 305 -9.55 -3.57 26.39
CA THR A 305 -10.76 -4.41 26.43
C THR A 305 -11.27 -4.56 27.87
N PRO A 306 -12.61 -4.46 28.08
CA PRO A 306 -13.65 -4.10 27.11
C PRO A 306 -13.57 -2.65 26.65
N THR A 307 -13.91 -2.40 25.37
CA THR A 307 -13.92 -1.04 24.79
C THR A 307 -15.02 -0.18 25.41
N VAL A 308 -14.87 1.16 25.32
CA VAL A 308 -15.91 2.10 25.84
C VAL A 308 -17.27 1.82 25.19
N ILE A 309 -17.34 1.64 23.87
CA ILE A 309 -18.62 1.30 23.19
C ILE A 309 -19.20 -0.03 23.68
N ALA A 310 -18.37 -1.01 24.00
CA ALA A 310 -18.86 -2.28 24.52
C ALA A 310 -19.52 -2.11 25.90
N GLN A 311 -18.93 -1.32 26.77
CA GLN A 311 -19.48 -0.95 28.07
C GLN A 311 -20.77 -0.13 27.92
N GLU A 312 -20.78 0.88 27.05
CA GLU A 312 -21.96 1.70 26.75
C GLU A 312 -23.12 0.82 26.28
N ALA A 313 -22.86 -0.12 25.37
CA ALA A 313 -23.87 -1.06 24.90
C ALA A 313 -24.41 -1.96 26.04
N ARG A 314 -23.53 -2.47 26.91
CA ARG A 314 -23.92 -3.28 28.06
C ARG A 314 -24.78 -2.50 29.04
N LEU A 315 -24.39 -1.27 29.37
CA LEU A 315 -25.11 -0.39 30.28
C LEU A 315 -26.45 0.07 29.69
N ALA A 316 -26.50 0.36 28.38
CA ALA A 316 -27.73 0.77 27.71
C ALA A 316 -28.75 -0.37 27.61
N PHE A 317 -28.33 -1.58 27.22
CA PHE A 317 -29.26 -2.69 27.00
C PHE A 317 -29.53 -3.53 28.26
N GLY A 318 -28.62 -3.51 29.27
CA GLY A 318 -28.74 -4.28 30.50
C GLY A 318 -28.33 -5.75 30.35
N ASP A 319 -28.51 -6.54 31.42
CA ASP A 319 -27.98 -7.91 31.55
C ASP A 319 -28.94 -9.03 31.09
N GLY A 320 -30.13 -8.71 30.63
CA GLY A 320 -31.13 -9.67 30.14
C GLY A 320 -30.76 -10.27 28.77
N SER A 321 -31.49 -11.31 28.37
CA SER A 321 -31.29 -11.99 27.08
C SER A 321 -31.40 -11.02 25.88
N LEU A 322 -32.35 -10.08 25.91
CA LEU A 322 -32.48 -9.04 24.89
C LEU A 322 -31.28 -8.06 24.94
N GLY A 323 -30.79 -7.74 26.13
CA GLY A 323 -29.58 -6.93 26.31
C GLY A 323 -28.34 -7.58 25.69
N THR A 324 -28.19 -8.87 25.91
CA THR A 324 -27.09 -9.66 25.32
C THR A 324 -27.19 -9.67 23.77
N ILE A 325 -28.40 -9.84 23.21
CA ILE A 325 -28.60 -9.78 21.75
C ILE A 325 -28.24 -8.39 21.21
N GLY A 326 -28.64 -7.32 21.90
CA GLY A 326 -28.27 -5.94 21.55
C GLY A 326 -26.76 -5.70 21.58
N LEU A 327 -26.08 -6.18 22.64
CA LEU A 327 -24.63 -6.12 22.77
C LEU A 327 -23.92 -6.85 21.62
N VAL A 328 -24.35 -8.08 21.31
CA VAL A 328 -23.81 -8.88 20.20
C VAL A 328 -23.98 -8.14 18.88
N PHE A 329 -25.14 -7.58 18.61
CA PHE A 329 -25.43 -6.82 17.40
C PHE A 329 -24.48 -5.61 17.27
N VAL A 330 -24.30 -4.85 18.34
CA VAL A 330 -23.40 -3.68 18.36
C VAL A 330 -21.96 -4.08 18.13
N GLN A 331 -21.44 -5.07 18.89
CA GLN A 331 -20.04 -5.45 18.78
C GLN A 331 -19.69 -6.09 17.43
N LEU A 332 -20.57 -6.94 16.89
CA LEU A 332 -20.35 -7.50 15.55
C LEU A 332 -20.42 -6.42 14.47
N SER A 333 -21.38 -5.49 14.54
CA SER A 333 -21.46 -4.39 13.57
C SER A 333 -20.25 -3.44 13.68
N THR A 334 -19.73 -3.20 14.90
CA THR A 334 -18.50 -2.43 15.17
C THR A 334 -17.28 -3.12 14.57
N ALA A 335 -17.10 -4.42 14.80
CA ALA A 335 -15.99 -5.16 14.22
C ALA A 335 -16.06 -5.17 12.68
N LEU A 336 -17.25 -5.41 12.12
CA LEU A 336 -17.46 -5.45 10.68
C LEU A 336 -17.20 -4.10 10.01
N VAL A 337 -17.64 -2.97 10.60
CA VAL A 337 -17.39 -1.65 10.02
C VAL A 337 -15.90 -1.28 10.12
N LEU A 338 -15.21 -1.64 11.21
CA LEU A 338 -13.77 -1.43 11.36
C LEU A 338 -12.97 -2.26 10.34
N TYR A 339 -13.32 -3.52 10.12
CA TYR A 339 -12.69 -4.32 9.06
C TYR A 339 -13.02 -3.80 7.65
N ALA A 340 -14.23 -3.29 7.43
CA ALA A 340 -14.58 -2.62 6.17
C ALA A 340 -13.80 -1.30 5.99
N GLY A 341 -13.58 -0.53 7.07
CA GLY A 341 -12.72 0.65 7.08
C GLY A 341 -11.28 0.31 6.72
N ALA A 342 -10.74 -0.79 7.28
CA ALA A 342 -9.40 -1.29 6.95
C ALA A 342 -9.25 -1.68 5.47
N ASN A 343 -10.34 -1.95 4.75
CA ASN A 343 -10.30 -2.24 3.32
C ASN A 343 -10.12 -0.98 2.45
N THR A 344 -10.49 0.19 2.92
CA THR A 344 -10.38 1.46 2.16
C THR A 344 -8.95 1.76 1.71
N PRO A 345 -7.91 1.63 2.55
CA PRO A 345 -6.51 1.80 2.14
C PRO A 345 -6.06 0.84 1.02
N PHE A 346 -6.60 -0.36 0.92
CA PHE A 346 -6.25 -1.30 -0.16
C PHE A 346 -6.68 -0.81 -1.55
N THR A 347 -7.60 0.15 -1.59
CA THR A 347 -7.90 0.89 -2.81
C THR A 347 -7.07 2.16 -2.91
N GLY A 348 -7.01 2.97 -1.84
CA GLY A 348 -6.37 4.29 -1.82
C GLY A 348 -4.86 4.26 -2.04
N PHE A 349 -4.14 3.45 -1.25
CA PHE A 349 -2.68 3.36 -1.30
C PHE A 349 -2.14 2.96 -2.68
N PRO A 350 -2.63 1.87 -3.33
CA PRO A 350 -2.11 1.49 -4.65
C PRO A 350 -2.39 2.54 -5.73
N PHE A 351 -3.52 3.23 -5.67
CA PHE A 351 -3.82 4.32 -6.59
C PHE A 351 -2.87 5.50 -6.39
N LEU A 352 -2.71 5.97 -5.14
CA LEU A 352 -1.79 7.07 -4.83
C LEU A 352 -0.36 6.71 -5.22
N ALA A 353 0.13 5.53 -4.83
CA ALA A 353 1.47 5.06 -5.17
C ALA A 353 1.67 5.00 -6.70
N SER A 354 0.64 4.62 -7.46
CA SER A 354 0.67 4.64 -8.92
C SER A 354 0.81 6.06 -9.48
N PHE A 355 0.10 7.07 -8.96
CA PHE A 355 0.24 8.46 -9.39
C PHE A 355 1.62 9.02 -9.08
N VAL A 356 2.12 8.80 -7.87
CA VAL A 356 3.46 9.22 -7.46
C VAL A 356 4.55 8.55 -8.31
N ALA A 357 4.33 7.29 -8.71
CA ALA A 357 5.23 6.56 -9.62
C ALA A 357 5.13 7.06 -11.07
N GLN A 358 3.95 7.48 -11.56
CA GLN A 358 3.79 8.13 -12.86
C GLN A 358 4.56 9.46 -12.90
N ASP A 359 4.58 10.21 -11.81
CA ASP A 359 5.37 11.43 -11.63
C ASP A 359 6.87 11.17 -11.42
N ARG A 360 7.31 9.89 -11.50
CA ARG A 360 8.71 9.42 -11.34
C ARG A 360 9.30 9.63 -9.95
N PHE A 361 8.47 9.68 -8.89
CA PHE A 361 8.94 9.75 -7.51
C PHE A 361 8.97 8.37 -6.82
N LEU A 362 8.28 7.38 -7.37
CA LEU A 362 8.31 5.98 -6.92
C LEU A 362 8.73 5.06 -8.08
N PRO A 363 9.17 3.82 -7.78
CA PRO A 363 9.53 2.85 -8.81
C PRO A 363 8.37 2.57 -9.78
N ARG A 364 8.68 2.54 -11.09
CA ARG A 364 7.71 2.26 -12.16
C ARG A 364 6.95 0.94 -11.99
N LEU A 365 7.47 0.02 -11.16
CA LEU A 365 6.82 -1.24 -10.82
C LEU A 365 5.42 -1.03 -10.21
N LEU A 366 5.19 0.08 -9.52
CA LEU A 366 3.92 0.44 -8.88
C LEU A 366 2.86 0.96 -9.87
N THR A 367 3.26 1.34 -11.09
CA THR A 367 2.29 1.75 -12.15
C THR A 367 1.67 0.56 -12.86
N ARG A 368 2.26 -0.64 -12.74
CA ARG A 368 1.80 -1.82 -13.46
C ARG A 368 0.56 -2.41 -12.80
N ARG A 369 -0.52 -2.53 -13.59
CA ARG A 369 -1.70 -3.27 -13.19
C ARG A 369 -1.47 -4.77 -13.35
N GLY A 370 -1.85 -5.53 -12.35
CA GLY A 370 -1.76 -6.99 -12.36
C GLY A 370 -2.88 -7.65 -13.18
N HIS A 371 -2.96 -8.96 -13.09
CA HIS A 371 -3.86 -9.83 -13.84
C HIS A 371 -5.36 -9.48 -13.71
N ARG A 372 -5.76 -8.89 -12.58
CA ARG A 372 -7.15 -8.48 -12.27
C ARG A 372 -7.33 -6.96 -12.30
N LEU A 373 -6.49 -6.25 -13.07
CA LEU A 373 -6.46 -4.78 -13.19
C LEU A 373 -6.20 -4.04 -11.86
N ALA A 374 -5.93 -4.76 -10.78
CA ALA A 374 -5.49 -4.19 -9.51
C ALA A 374 -4.00 -3.86 -9.55
N PHE A 375 -3.57 -2.83 -8.83
CA PHE A 375 -2.15 -2.52 -8.64
C PHE A 375 -1.53 -3.48 -7.60
N SER A 376 -1.32 -4.73 -7.99
CA SER A 376 -0.93 -5.83 -7.10
C SER A 376 0.31 -5.52 -6.26
N ASN A 377 1.31 -4.85 -6.84
CA ASN A 377 2.52 -4.47 -6.12
C ASN A 377 2.25 -3.45 -5.01
N GLY A 378 1.32 -2.52 -5.22
CA GLY A 378 0.87 -1.59 -4.21
C GLY A 378 0.12 -2.28 -3.07
N ILE A 379 -0.76 -3.24 -3.39
CA ILE A 379 -1.48 -4.05 -2.39
C ILE A 379 -0.49 -4.85 -1.53
N ILE A 380 0.50 -5.51 -2.16
CA ILE A 380 1.52 -6.28 -1.43
C ILE A 380 2.36 -5.37 -0.55
N ALA A 381 2.79 -4.21 -1.05
CA ALA A 381 3.56 -3.24 -0.26
C ALA A 381 2.78 -2.77 0.96
N LEU A 382 1.51 -2.37 0.80
CA LEU A 382 0.63 -1.99 1.90
C LEU A 382 0.51 -3.12 2.92
N THR A 383 0.25 -4.35 2.47
CA THR A 383 0.11 -5.52 3.34
C THR A 383 1.35 -5.75 4.18
N VAL A 384 2.53 -5.77 3.56
CA VAL A 384 3.81 -6.00 4.26
C VAL A 384 4.07 -4.90 5.28
N LEU A 385 3.89 -3.63 4.91
CA LEU A 385 4.12 -2.49 5.80
C LEU A 385 3.12 -2.48 6.97
N SER A 386 1.84 -2.76 6.71
CA SER A 386 0.81 -2.80 7.76
C SER A 386 1.00 -3.98 8.71
N LEU A 387 1.39 -5.16 8.20
CA LEU A 387 1.74 -6.30 9.05
C LEU A 387 2.96 -6.02 9.91
N ALA A 388 4.02 -5.43 9.34
CA ALA A 388 5.21 -5.06 10.09
C ALA A 388 4.86 -4.08 11.22
N LEU A 389 4.07 -3.04 10.92
CA LEU A 389 3.63 -2.07 11.91
C LEU A 389 2.78 -2.71 13.01
N LEU A 390 1.81 -3.55 12.65
CA LEU A 390 0.94 -4.26 13.59
C LEU A 390 1.75 -5.15 14.54
N LEU A 391 2.74 -5.89 14.02
CA LEU A 391 3.61 -6.75 14.83
C LEU A 391 4.49 -5.94 15.78
N VAL A 392 5.10 -4.85 15.31
CA VAL A 392 5.95 -3.97 16.15
C VAL A 392 5.16 -3.32 17.28
N THR A 393 3.91 -2.93 17.01
CA THR A 393 3.04 -2.32 18.03
C THR A 393 2.24 -3.32 18.85
N SER A 394 2.38 -4.63 18.57
CA SER A 394 1.61 -5.72 19.20
C SER A 394 0.10 -5.50 19.08
N ALA A 395 -0.36 -4.95 17.95
CA ALA A 395 -1.76 -4.60 17.66
C ALA A 395 -2.40 -3.64 18.68
N ARG A 396 -1.63 -2.87 19.43
CA ARG A 396 -2.15 -1.91 20.41
C ARG A 396 -2.64 -0.63 19.73
N VAL A 397 -3.94 -0.38 19.85
CA VAL A 397 -4.62 0.77 19.22
C VAL A 397 -4.05 2.12 19.71
N ASP A 398 -3.76 2.25 21.01
CA ASP A 398 -3.20 3.46 21.63
C ASP A 398 -1.85 3.87 21.03
N LYS A 399 -0.98 2.91 20.75
CA LYS A 399 0.31 3.16 20.06
C LYS A 399 0.13 3.50 18.58
N LEU A 400 -0.79 2.83 17.92
CA LEU A 400 -1.07 3.04 16.50
C LEU A 400 -1.70 4.42 16.25
N VAL A 401 -2.64 4.86 17.08
CA VAL A 401 -3.29 6.17 16.97
C VAL A 401 -2.28 7.32 17.08
N ALA A 402 -1.22 7.14 17.88
CA ALA A 402 -0.15 8.14 17.98
C ALA A 402 0.60 8.38 16.67
N LEU A 403 0.73 7.34 15.83
CA LEU A 403 1.38 7.42 14.52
C LEU A 403 0.46 7.96 13.42
N TYR A 404 -0.83 7.72 13.56
CA TYR A 404 -1.87 7.96 12.57
C TYR A 404 -2.12 9.44 12.30
N ALA A 405 -2.36 10.20 13.36
CA ALA A 405 -2.85 11.55 13.26
C ALA A 405 -1.88 12.54 12.60
N ILE A 406 -0.56 12.35 12.75
CA ILE A 406 0.45 13.20 12.10
C ILE A 406 0.31 13.10 10.57
N GLY A 407 0.11 11.89 10.02
CA GLY A 407 -0.09 11.69 8.59
C GLY A 407 -1.32 12.42 8.08
N VAL A 408 -2.47 12.13 8.66
CA VAL A 408 -3.77 12.68 8.24
C VAL A 408 -3.79 14.20 8.31
N PHE A 409 -3.41 14.77 9.46
CA PHE A 409 -3.43 16.23 9.63
C PHE A 409 -2.37 16.95 8.78
N THR A 410 -1.25 16.31 8.43
CA THR A 410 -0.32 16.83 7.43
C THR A 410 -0.99 16.89 6.04
N ALA A 411 -1.73 15.85 5.65
CA ALA A 411 -2.48 15.85 4.40
C ALA A 411 -3.56 16.94 4.38
N PHE A 412 -4.28 17.14 5.50
CA PHE A 412 -5.27 18.22 5.66
C PHE A 412 -4.61 19.61 5.57
N THR A 413 -3.46 19.78 6.20
CA THR A 413 -2.67 21.02 6.09
C THR A 413 -2.32 21.33 4.65
N MET A 414 -1.83 20.34 3.91
CA MET A 414 -1.45 20.51 2.50
C MET A 414 -2.65 20.81 1.60
N ALA A 415 -3.81 20.18 1.87
CA ALA A 415 -5.04 20.46 1.15
C ALA A 415 -5.54 21.90 1.40
N GLY A 416 -5.64 22.30 2.65
CA GLY A 416 -6.11 23.64 3.03
C GLY A 416 -5.17 24.75 2.54
N ALA A 417 -3.86 24.58 2.72
CA ALA A 417 -2.86 25.52 2.23
C ALA A 417 -2.88 25.63 0.69
N GLY A 418 -2.96 24.49 -0.02
CA GLY A 418 -3.05 24.50 -1.48
C GLY A 418 -4.30 25.18 -2.02
N LEU A 419 -5.48 24.93 -1.40
CA LEU A 419 -6.72 25.62 -1.76
C LEU A 419 -6.68 27.12 -1.44
N THR A 420 -6.04 27.49 -0.35
CA THR A 420 -5.81 28.91 -0.02
C THR A 420 -5.04 29.60 -1.15
N VAL A 421 -3.94 29.01 -1.61
CA VAL A 421 -3.15 29.51 -2.76
C VAL A 421 -3.98 29.52 -4.04
N TYR A 422 -4.78 28.47 -4.29
CA TYR A 422 -5.67 28.41 -5.44
C TYR A 422 -6.63 29.60 -5.47
N HIS A 423 -7.33 29.89 -4.36
CA HIS A 423 -8.27 31.00 -4.28
C HIS A 423 -7.60 32.38 -4.22
N LEU A 424 -6.35 32.48 -3.78
CA LEU A 424 -5.56 33.72 -3.90
C LEU A 424 -5.24 34.06 -5.35
N ARG A 425 -4.96 33.05 -6.18
CA ARG A 425 -4.62 33.23 -7.62
C ARG A 425 -5.83 33.40 -8.52
N ARG A 426 -7.01 32.91 -8.12
CA ARG A 426 -8.21 32.93 -8.96
C ARG A 426 -9.30 33.81 -8.34
N ARG A 427 -10.02 34.58 -9.19
CA ARG A 427 -11.20 35.34 -8.77
C ARG A 427 -12.44 34.45 -8.88
N GLY A 428 -13.34 34.55 -7.90
CA GLY A 428 -14.58 33.75 -7.85
C GLY A 428 -15.55 34.22 -6.76
N PRO A 429 -16.78 33.70 -6.73
CA PRO A 429 -17.75 34.01 -5.70
C PRO A 429 -17.26 33.52 -4.33
N LEU A 430 -17.56 34.29 -3.27
CA LEU A 430 -17.18 33.97 -1.88
C LEU A 430 -15.67 33.79 -1.64
N ARG A 431 -14.83 34.35 -2.52
CA ARG A 431 -13.35 34.19 -2.50
C ARG A 431 -12.77 34.44 -1.11
N ARG A 432 -13.15 35.54 -0.45
CA ARG A 432 -12.63 35.89 0.89
C ARG A 432 -12.98 34.85 1.94
N VAL A 433 -14.24 34.37 1.93
CA VAL A 433 -14.72 33.32 2.84
C VAL A 433 -13.99 32.01 2.60
N LYS A 434 -13.82 31.62 1.34
CA LYS A 434 -13.09 30.39 0.97
C LYS A 434 -11.63 30.43 1.38
N ILE A 435 -10.96 31.58 1.17
CA ILE A 435 -9.58 31.80 1.65
C ILE A 435 -9.53 31.65 3.17
N ALA A 436 -10.43 32.31 3.89
CA ALA A 436 -10.44 32.26 5.35
C ALA A 436 -10.68 30.82 5.88
N VAL A 437 -11.67 30.12 5.35
CA VAL A 437 -11.99 28.73 5.77
C VAL A 437 -10.83 27.79 5.47
N ASN A 438 -10.27 27.83 4.27
CA ASN A 438 -9.18 26.94 3.87
C ASN A 438 -7.87 27.26 4.63
N ALA A 439 -7.56 28.55 4.84
CA ALA A 439 -6.42 28.97 5.63
C ALA A 439 -6.56 28.55 7.10
N LEU A 440 -7.75 28.75 7.69
CA LEU A 440 -8.03 28.32 9.06
C LEU A 440 -7.93 26.80 9.21
N ALA A 441 -8.49 26.04 8.26
CA ALA A 441 -8.35 24.58 8.23
C ALA A 441 -6.87 24.15 8.17
N ALA A 442 -6.05 24.80 7.33
CA ALA A 442 -4.62 24.52 7.24
C ALA A 442 -3.88 24.84 8.55
N VAL A 443 -4.15 26.01 9.16
CA VAL A 443 -3.49 26.43 10.41
C VAL A 443 -3.86 25.50 11.57
N ILE A 444 -5.15 25.17 11.74
CA ILE A 444 -5.59 24.26 12.79
C ILE A 444 -4.99 22.87 12.57
N SER A 445 -5.01 22.34 11.34
CA SER A 445 -4.43 21.04 11.04
C SER A 445 -2.91 21.02 11.32
N ALA A 446 -2.18 22.09 10.94
CA ALA A 446 -0.76 22.21 11.25
C ALA A 446 -0.51 22.29 12.77
N ALA A 447 -1.33 23.02 13.51
CA ALA A 447 -1.25 23.08 14.97
C ALA A 447 -1.46 21.68 15.59
N VAL A 448 -2.43 20.90 15.10
CA VAL A 448 -2.66 19.53 15.55
C VAL A 448 -1.45 18.64 15.28
N VAL A 449 -0.79 18.75 14.11
CA VAL A 449 0.46 18.02 13.81
C VAL A 449 1.53 18.34 14.84
N VAL A 450 1.72 19.64 15.17
CA VAL A 450 2.71 20.07 16.18
C VAL A 450 2.36 19.52 17.56
N ILE A 451 1.08 19.62 17.98
CA ILE A 451 0.60 19.08 19.25
C ILE A 451 0.91 17.57 19.34
N PHE A 452 0.58 16.79 18.31
CA PHE A 452 0.90 15.37 18.28
C PHE A 452 2.41 15.09 18.35
N ALA A 453 3.19 15.80 17.52
CA ALA A 453 4.63 15.63 17.48
C ALA A 453 5.27 15.88 18.86
N VAL A 454 4.77 16.88 19.62
CA VAL A 454 5.28 17.21 20.94
C VAL A 454 4.74 16.26 22.01
N THR A 455 3.42 16.05 22.06
CA THR A 455 2.77 15.33 23.17
C THR A 455 2.97 13.82 23.11
N LYS A 456 3.17 13.26 21.92
CA LYS A 456 3.32 11.81 21.67
C LYS A 456 4.74 11.40 21.27
N PHE A 457 5.71 12.32 21.35
CA PHE A 457 7.07 12.06 20.93
C PHE A 457 7.66 10.80 21.57
N THR A 458 7.55 10.69 22.89
CA THR A 458 8.03 9.55 23.68
C THR A 458 7.19 8.29 23.51
N GLU A 459 5.94 8.39 23.04
CA GLU A 459 5.03 7.26 22.84
C GLU A 459 5.12 6.64 21.43
N GLY A 460 6.07 7.10 20.60
CA GLY A 460 6.31 6.55 19.26
C GLY A 460 6.15 7.55 18.12
N ALA A 461 5.59 8.76 18.35
CA ALA A 461 5.43 9.76 17.29
C ALA A 461 6.77 10.22 16.69
N TRP A 462 7.91 10.09 17.43
CA TRP A 462 9.26 10.33 16.91
C TRP A 462 9.55 9.52 15.63
N LEU A 463 8.99 8.30 15.53
CA LEU A 463 9.16 7.46 14.34
C LEU A 463 8.61 8.15 13.09
N VAL A 464 7.40 8.72 13.19
CA VAL A 464 6.77 9.46 12.07
C VAL A 464 7.54 10.73 11.76
N VAL A 465 8.00 11.46 12.79
CA VAL A 465 8.82 12.67 12.62
C VAL A 465 10.11 12.39 11.87
N VAL A 466 10.69 11.19 12.02
CA VAL A 466 11.89 10.74 11.27
C VAL A 466 11.52 10.18 9.90
N VAL A 467 10.49 9.33 9.82
CA VAL A 467 10.09 8.66 8.56
C VAL A 467 9.60 9.68 7.51
N PHE A 468 8.94 10.75 7.92
CA PHE A 468 8.46 11.78 6.99
C PHE A 468 9.57 12.46 6.19
N PRO A 469 10.55 13.14 6.81
CA PRO A 469 11.65 13.76 6.06
C PRO A 469 12.44 12.76 5.24
N LEU A 470 12.69 11.56 5.79
CA LEU A 470 13.39 10.49 5.07
C LEU A 470 12.58 10.01 3.86
N GLY A 471 11.26 9.85 4.00
CA GLY A 471 10.35 9.50 2.91
C GLY A 471 10.36 10.55 1.80
N VAL A 472 10.20 11.83 2.15
CA VAL A 472 10.24 12.94 1.19
C VAL A 472 11.60 13.00 0.49
N TRP A 473 12.70 12.88 1.25
CA TRP A 473 14.05 12.85 0.69
C TRP A 473 14.24 11.69 -0.28
N ALA A 474 13.79 10.48 0.09
CA ALA A 474 13.89 9.30 -0.76
C ALA A 474 13.10 9.48 -2.07
N LEU A 475 11.86 9.98 -2.00
CA LEU A 475 11.03 10.24 -3.18
C LEU A 475 11.68 11.27 -4.11
N VAL A 476 12.17 12.39 -3.56
CA VAL A 476 12.84 13.43 -4.35
C VAL A 476 14.15 12.91 -4.94
N ARG A 477 14.91 12.07 -4.21
CA ARG A 477 16.15 11.44 -4.71
C ARG A 477 15.85 10.51 -5.88
N ILE A 478 14.83 9.65 -5.78
CA ILE A 478 14.40 8.76 -6.89
C ILE A 478 14.05 9.60 -8.13
N ASN A 479 13.30 10.68 -7.95
CA ASN A 479 12.93 11.55 -9.07
C ASN A 479 14.15 12.20 -9.73
N ARG A 480 15.15 12.63 -8.94
CA ARG A 480 16.41 13.18 -9.47
C ARG A 480 17.15 12.16 -10.33
N GLU A 481 17.22 10.90 -9.89
CA GLU A 481 17.87 9.84 -10.68
C GLU A 481 17.13 9.57 -11.99
N TYR A 482 15.79 9.45 -11.97
CA TYR A 482 15.01 9.31 -13.20
C TYR A 482 15.15 10.51 -14.18
N ARG A 483 15.27 11.74 -13.65
CA ARG A 483 15.51 12.92 -14.48
C ARG A 483 16.91 12.93 -15.08
N ARG A 484 17.92 12.52 -14.31
CA ARG A 484 19.31 12.40 -14.78
C ARG A 484 19.42 11.36 -15.88
N GLU A 485 18.80 10.18 -15.66
CA GLU A 485 18.71 9.12 -16.66
C GLU A 485 18.04 9.60 -17.94
N ALA A 486 16.87 10.22 -17.83
CA ALA A 486 16.16 10.77 -18.98
C ALA A 486 17.00 11.83 -19.73
N ALA A 487 17.59 12.78 -19.01
CA ALA A 487 18.42 13.82 -19.61
C ALA A 487 19.69 13.27 -20.30
N ALA A 488 20.24 12.16 -19.80
CA ALA A 488 21.36 11.49 -20.42
C ALA A 488 20.97 10.74 -21.69
N LEU A 489 19.80 10.05 -21.65
CA LEU A 489 19.30 9.25 -22.77
C LEU A 489 18.66 10.10 -23.90
N GLU A 490 18.14 11.27 -23.58
CA GLU A 490 17.55 12.20 -24.56
C GLU A 490 18.59 12.98 -25.35
N ARG A 491 19.88 12.92 -24.95
CA ARG A 491 20.97 13.53 -25.72
C ARG A 491 21.31 12.63 -26.90
N LEU A 492 20.70 12.92 -28.05
CA LEU A 492 20.92 12.19 -29.29
C LEU A 492 21.96 12.93 -30.14
N PRO A 493 23.23 12.46 -30.24
CA PRO A 493 24.22 13.06 -31.13
C PRO A 493 23.81 12.82 -32.58
N ALA A 494 24.03 13.78 -33.45
CA ALA A 494 23.76 13.61 -34.87
C ALA A 494 24.58 12.46 -35.47
N GLY A 495 23.92 11.56 -36.19
CA GLY A 495 24.55 10.39 -36.79
C GLY A 495 24.90 9.27 -35.79
N ALA A 496 24.27 9.24 -34.60
CA ALA A 496 24.50 8.20 -33.60
C ALA A 496 24.08 6.79 -34.06
N ASP A 497 23.22 6.72 -35.08
CA ASP A 497 22.74 5.49 -35.73
C ASP A 497 23.74 4.90 -36.72
N ARG A 498 24.80 5.64 -37.08
CA ARG A 498 25.80 5.19 -38.05
C ARG A 498 26.77 4.20 -37.36
N PRO A 499 27.14 3.10 -38.07
CA PRO A 499 28.12 2.17 -37.57
C PRO A 499 29.46 2.89 -37.25
N ARG A 500 29.95 2.73 -36.02
CA ARG A 500 31.26 3.25 -35.58
C ARG A 500 32.38 2.25 -35.83
N THR A 501 32.02 0.99 -35.96
CA THR A 501 32.95 -0.11 -36.15
C THR A 501 33.03 -0.51 -37.61
N ARG A 502 34.22 -0.81 -38.09
CA ARG A 502 34.47 -1.20 -39.50
C ARG A 502 34.45 -2.70 -39.71
N ARG A 503 34.61 -3.49 -38.61
CA ARG A 503 34.64 -4.94 -38.66
C ARG A 503 33.60 -5.51 -37.70
N HIS A 504 32.85 -6.51 -38.16
CA HIS A 504 31.91 -7.25 -37.33
C HIS A 504 32.39 -8.71 -37.18
N GLN A 505 32.69 -9.10 -35.95
CA GLN A 505 33.10 -10.47 -35.63
C GLN A 505 31.98 -11.17 -34.85
N VAL A 506 31.73 -12.44 -35.16
CA VAL A 506 30.74 -13.24 -34.46
C VAL A 506 31.43 -14.44 -33.82
N PHE A 507 31.32 -14.57 -32.51
CA PHE A 507 31.78 -15.75 -31.76
C PHE A 507 30.59 -16.60 -31.36
N VAL A 508 30.64 -17.89 -31.69
CA VAL A 508 29.64 -18.87 -31.26
C VAL A 508 30.24 -19.70 -30.13
N LEU A 509 29.64 -19.62 -28.95
CA LEU A 509 30.12 -20.41 -27.81
C LEU A 509 29.69 -21.86 -27.97
N VAL A 510 30.66 -22.74 -27.99
CA VAL A 510 30.44 -24.17 -28.21
C VAL A 510 30.95 -24.99 -27.02
N GLU A 511 30.07 -25.77 -26.42
CA GLU A 511 30.43 -26.78 -25.41
C GLU A 511 30.65 -28.17 -26.06
N THR A 512 29.80 -28.52 -26.99
CA THR A 512 29.81 -29.74 -27.78
C THR A 512 29.30 -29.45 -29.19
N LEU A 513 29.76 -30.17 -30.18
CA LEU A 513 29.20 -30.07 -31.53
C LEU A 513 27.86 -30.81 -31.57
N ASP A 514 26.78 -30.08 -31.51
CA ASP A 514 25.41 -30.60 -31.56
C ASP A 514 24.50 -29.68 -32.40
N LEU A 515 23.22 -30.05 -32.52
CA LEU A 515 22.23 -29.32 -33.31
C LEU A 515 22.05 -27.87 -32.80
N ALA A 516 22.21 -27.60 -31.51
CA ALA A 516 22.12 -26.27 -30.97
C ALA A 516 23.33 -25.40 -31.40
N ALA A 517 24.51 -25.98 -31.42
CA ALA A 517 25.71 -25.32 -31.93
C ALA A 517 25.62 -25.09 -33.44
N LEU A 518 25.15 -26.05 -34.22
CA LEU A 518 24.95 -25.92 -35.66
C LEU A 518 23.91 -24.84 -35.99
N LYS A 519 22.81 -24.78 -35.26
CA LYS A 519 21.82 -23.70 -35.41
C LYS A 519 22.45 -22.32 -35.14
N ALA A 520 23.29 -22.21 -34.12
CA ALA A 520 23.96 -20.98 -33.79
C ALA A 520 25.01 -20.57 -34.85
N LEU A 521 25.73 -21.52 -35.40
CA LEU A 521 26.67 -21.30 -36.52
C LEU A 521 25.94 -20.85 -37.79
N ARG A 522 24.81 -21.48 -38.13
CA ARG A 522 23.95 -21.06 -39.25
C ARG A 522 23.50 -19.59 -39.03
N HIS A 523 23.00 -19.27 -37.85
CA HIS A 523 22.58 -17.91 -37.53
C HIS A 523 23.75 -16.91 -37.57
N ALA A 524 24.95 -17.32 -37.16
CA ALA A 524 26.15 -16.51 -37.27
C ALA A 524 26.45 -16.10 -38.72
N HIS A 525 26.30 -17.00 -39.67
CA HIS A 525 26.46 -16.70 -41.10
C HIS A 525 25.34 -15.79 -41.63
N GLU A 526 24.10 -15.95 -41.18
CA GLU A 526 22.96 -15.08 -41.53
C GLU A 526 23.17 -13.64 -41.15
N LEU A 527 23.96 -13.35 -40.09
CA LEU A 527 24.33 -11.98 -39.66
C LEU A 527 25.35 -11.31 -40.61
N ARG A 528 25.91 -12.05 -41.60
CA ARG A 528 26.91 -11.60 -42.57
C ARG A 528 28.07 -10.83 -41.94
N PRO A 529 28.76 -11.37 -40.92
CA PRO A 529 29.91 -10.71 -40.31
C PRO A 529 31.15 -10.86 -41.19
N ASP A 530 32.20 -10.10 -40.88
CA ASP A 530 33.52 -10.24 -41.53
C ASP A 530 34.19 -11.56 -41.14
N THR A 531 33.99 -12.00 -39.89
CA THR A 531 34.54 -13.27 -39.39
C THR A 531 33.58 -13.98 -38.46
N VAL A 532 33.49 -15.32 -38.61
CA VAL A 532 32.78 -16.20 -37.69
C VAL A 532 33.81 -17.13 -37.06
N ARG A 533 33.76 -17.29 -35.72
CA ARG A 533 34.58 -18.29 -35.02
C ARG A 533 33.72 -19.06 -34.02
N ALA A 534 33.95 -20.33 -33.94
CA ALA A 534 33.45 -21.16 -32.85
C ALA A 534 34.47 -21.10 -31.70
N VAL A 535 33.99 -20.80 -30.48
CA VAL A 535 34.87 -20.63 -29.31
C VAL A 535 34.53 -21.66 -28.25
N HIS A 536 35.52 -22.46 -27.86
CA HIS A 536 35.42 -23.40 -26.74
C HIS A 536 36.40 -23.03 -25.63
N PHE A 537 35.87 -22.92 -24.40
CA PHE A 537 36.72 -22.70 -23.23
C PHE A 537 37.20 -24.02 -22.66
N ALA A 538 38.48 -24.32 -22.84
CA ALA A 538 39.11 -25.55 -22.38
C ALA A 538 39.30 -25.55 -20.86
N ILE A 539 38.30 -26.06 -20.14
CA ILE A 539 38.36 -26.31 -18.69
C ILE A 539 39.03 -27.66 -18.43
N ASP A 540 38.80 -28.60 -19.33
CA ASP A 540 39.32 -29.96 -19.34
C ASP A 540 40.00 -30.20 -20.71
N GLU A 541 41.31 -30.37 -20.69
CA GLU A 541 42.12 -30.45 -21.89
C GLU A 541 41.78 -31.68 -22.76
N ALA A 542 41.49 -32.82 -22.10
CA ALA A 542 41.10 -34.03 -22.78
C ALA A 542 39.74 -33.92 -23.49
N ARG A 543 38.82 -33.13 -22.94
CA ARG A 543 37.53 -32.85 -23.59
C ARG A 543 37.69 -31.87 -24.75
N ALA A 544 38.54 -30.86 -24.59
CA ALA A 544 38.79 -29.86 -25.62
C ALA A 544 39.45 -30.50 -26.84
N GLN A 545 40.42 -31.40 -26.62
CA GLN A 545 41.05 -32.18 -27.71
C GLN A 545 40.06 -33.07 -28.45
N ARG A 546 39.22 -33.82 -27.74
CA ARG A 546 38.17 -34.64 -28.37
C ARG A 546 37.18 -33.77 -29.17
N LEU A 547 36.82 -32.58 -28.68
CA LEU A 547 35.97 -31.67 -29.44
C LEU A 547 36.67 -31.23 -30.74
N ALA A 548 37.96 -30.92 -30.69
CA ALA A 548 38.75 -30.50 -31.85
C ALA A 548 38.80 -31.64 -32.88
N GLU A 549 39.09 -32.88 -32.46
CA GLU A 549 39.10 -34.06 -33.33
C GLU A 549 37.75 -34.29 -34.05
N VAL A 550 36.64 -34.18 -33.28
CA VAL A 550 35.28 -34.27 -33.85
C VAL A 550 34.99 -33.11 -34.79
N TRP A 551 35.46 -31.92 -34.46
CA TRP A 551 35.27 -30.72 -35.28
C TRP A 551 35.99 -30.81 -36.61
N GLU A 552 37.24 -31.29 -36.65
CA GLU A 552 38.03 -31.47 -37.85
C GLU A 552 37.55 -32.64 -38.73
N SER A 553 37.03 -33.70 -38.11
CA SER A 553 36.54 -34.87 -38.83
C SER A 553 35.14 -34.69 -39.42
N THR A 554 34.41 -33.63 -39.04
CA THR A 554 33.05 -33.40 -39.47
C THR A 554 32.98 -32.49 -40.69
N SER A 555 32.09 -32.79 -41.63
CA SER A 555 31.73 -31.88 -42.73
C SER A 555 30.54 -30.96 -42.40
N ALA A 556 30.05 -30.97 -41.16
CA ALA A 556 28.87 -30.22 -40.76
C ALA A 556 29.11 -28.72 -40.64
N THR A 557 30.37 -28.28 -40.52
CA THR A 557 30.74 -26.87 -40.44
C THR A 557 32.13 -26.63 -41.06
N SER A 558 32.29 -25.44 -41.67
CA SER A 558 33.56 -24.93 -42.16
C SER A 558 34.15 -23.83 -41.25
N VAL A 559 33.49 -23.55 -40.11
CA VAL A 559 33.91 -22.50 -39.18
C VAL A 559 35.09 -23.00 -38.34
N GLU A 560 36.11 -22.14 -38.17
CA GLU A 560 37.28 -22.42 -37.33
C GLU A 560 36.90 -22.52 -35.86
N LEU A 561 37.40 -23.54 -35.17
CA LEU A 561 37.25 -23.72 -33.73
C LEU A 561 38.45 -23.13 -32.98
N GLU A 562 38.24 -22.10 -32.19
CA GLU A 562 39.22 -21.50 -31.30
C GLU A 562 39.10 -22.14 -29.91
N LEU A 563 40.18 -22.79 -29.45
CA LEU A 563 40.27 -23.32 -28.10
C LEU A 563 40.92 -22.28 -27.18
N VAL A 564 40.15 -21.77 -26.21
CA VAL A 564 40.63 -20.80 -25.25
C VAL A 564 40.95 -21.50 -23.93
N ALA A 565 42.20 -21.49 -23.51
CA ALA A 565 42.61 -22.11 -22.25
C ALA A 565 41.93 -21.43 -21.03
N CYS A 566 41.31 -22.25 -20.18
CA CYS A 566 40.62 -21.79 -18.97
C CYS A 566 40.90 -22.73 -17.78
N PRO A 567 42.18 -22.92 -17.39
CA PRO A 567 42.56 -23.88 -16.36
C PRO A 567 42.03 -23.51 -14.96
N ASP A 568 41.79 -22.22 -14.70
CA ASP A 568 41.25 -21.72 -13.45
C ASP A 568 39.70 -21.88 -13.35
N ARG A 569 39.08 -22.42 -14.36
CA ARG A 569 37.61 -22.63 -14.47
C ARG A 569 36.77 -21.34 -14.35
N ARG A 570 37.39 -20.16 -14.50
CA ARG A 570 36.72 -18.87 -14.43
C ARG A 570 36.25 -18.40 -15.81
N LEU A 571 35.24 -19.09 -16.36
CA LEU A 571 34.69 -18.82 -17.69
C LEU A 571 34.36 -17.34 -17.92
N ARG A 572 33.81 -16.67 -16.91
CA ARG A 572 33.50 -15.23 -17.01
C ARG A 572 34.73 -14.37 -17.27
N ARG A 573 35.82 -14.68 -16.60
CA ARG A 573 37.10 -13.96 -16.78
C ARG A 573 37.65 -14.22 -18.19
N ALA A 574 37.78 -15.48 -18.58
CA ALA A 574 38.32 -15.87 -19.88
C ALA A 574 37.49 -15.25 -21.03
N MET A 575 36.16 -15.28 -20.94
CA MET A 575 35.28 -14.66 -21.93
C MET A 575 35.44 -13.15 -22.01
N ARG A 576 35.55 -12.47 -20.85
CA ARG A 576 35.77 -11.03 -20.80
C ARG A 576 37.11 -10.65 -21.40
N GLU A 577 38.16 -11.38 -21.07
CA GLU A 577 39.51 -11.16 -21.61
C GLU A 577 39.54 -11.34 -23.14
N LEU A 578 38.88 -12.39 -23.64
CA LEU A 578 38.74 -12.63 -25.08
C LEU A 578 37.98 -11.48 -25.76
N ALA A 579 36.83 -11.09 -25.22
CA ALA A 579 36.02 -10.01 -25.76
C ALA A 579 36.77 -8.65 -25.76
N VAL A 580 37.45 -8.30 -24.67
CA VAL A 580 38.25 -7.08 -24.59
C VAL A 580 39.37 -7.11 -25.62
N ARG A 581 40.13 -8.22 -25.73
CA ARG A 581 41.20 -8.37 -26.72
C ARG A 581 40.72 -8.22 -28.15
N THR A 582 39.51 -8.75 -28.46
CA THR A 582 38.92 -8.66 -29.79
C THR A 582 38.46 -7.25 -30.15
N THR A 583 38.02 -6.44 -29.17
CA THR A 583 37.50 -5.10 -29.38
C THR A 583 38.47 -3.99 -29.02
N GLN A 584 39.73 -4.30 -28.66
CA GLN A 584 40.77 -3.34 -28.25
C GLN A 584 41.08 -2.28 -29.31
N ASP A 585 40.94 -2.64 -30.60
CA ASP A 585 41.20 -1.72 -31.72
C ASP A 585 40.15 -0.59 -31.83
N GLY A 586 39.05 -0.65 -31.07
CA GLY A 586 37.92 0.31 -31.13
C GLY A 586 37.21 0.32 -32.49
N GLN A 587 37.61 -0.55 -33.44
CA GLN A 587 37.05 -0.64 -34.78
C GLN A 587 36.28 -1.95 -35.02
N SER A 588 36.42 -2.91 -34.13
CA SER A 588 35.75 -4.20 -34.20
C SER A 588 34.53 -4.23 -33.27
N ALA A 589 33.36 -4.63 -33.81
CA ALA A 589 32.20 -5.02 -33.03
C ALA A 589 32.20 -6.54 -32.86
N LEU A 590 31.93 -7.01 -31.65
CA LEU A 590 31.82 -8.42 -31.35
C LEU A 590 30.38 -8.79 -31.00
N THR A 591 29.82 -9.77 -31.72
CA THR A 591 28.56 -10.42 -31.34
C THR A 591 28.85 -11.82 -30.83
N VAL A 592 28.45 -12.09 -29.59
CA VAL A 592 28.61 -13.42 -28.99
C VAL A 592 27.29 -14.16 -29.03
N LEU A 593 27.23 -15.27 -29.73
CA LEU A 593 26.08 -16.16 -29.81
C LEU A 593 26.21 -17.27 -28.78
N VAL A 594 25.18 -17.37 -27.92
CA VAL A 594 25.14 -18.39 -26.86
C VAL A 594 24.01 -19.37 -27.15
N PRO A 595 24.30 -20.58 -27.65
CA PRO A 595 23.31 -21.64 -27.86
C PRO A 595 22.70 -22.05 -26.51
N ARG A 596 21.38 -22.07 -26.42
CA ARG A 596 20.64 -22.43 -25.20
C ARG A 596 19.66 -23.57 -25.50
N ARG A 597 19.91 -24.73 -24.93
CA ARG A 597 18.98 -25.84 -25.01
C ARG A 597 17.75 -25.60 -24.13
N LEU A 598 16.56 -25.70 -24.70
CA LEU A 598 15.28 -25.62 -24.00
C LEU A 598 14.70 -27.01 -23.78
N TYR A 599 14.36 -27.30 -22.53
CA TYR A 599 13.73 -28.56 -22.12
C TYR A 599 12.30 -28.32 -21.66
N ALA A 600 11.36 -29.18 -22.07
CA ALA A 600 9.95 -29.09 -21.65
C ALA A 600 9.76 -29.46 -20.17
N ASN A 601 10.61 -30.38 -19.64
CA ASN A 601 10.47 -30.92 -18.29
C ASN A 601 11.17 -30.07 -17.23
N ALA A 602 10.57 -29.99 -16.01
CA ALA A 602 11.11 -29.22 -14.89
C ALA A 602 12.51 -29.71 -14.46
N LEU A 603 12.77 -31.03 -14.51
CA LEU A 603 14.07 -31.66 -14.24
C LEU A 603 15.16 -31.19 -15.21
N GLY A 604 14.88 -31.16 -16.50
CA GLY A 604 15.85 -30.69 -17.51
C GLY A 604 16.23 -29.24 -17.32
N LYS A 605 15.31 -28.41 -16.83
CA LYS A 605 15.56 -27.00 -16.51
C LYS A 605 16.46 -26.78 -15.30
N ILE A 606 16.34 -27.64 -14.28
CA ILE A 606 17.17 -27.57 -13.06
C ILE A 606 18.59 -28.05 -13.36
N LEU A 607 18.72 -29.13 -14.16
CA LEU A 607 20.00 -29.77 -14.47
C LEU A 607 20.90 -28.92 -15.39
N HIS A 608 20.33 -28.04 -16.23
CA HIS A 608 21.09 -27.28 -17.25
C HIS A 608 21.00 -25.75 -17.05
N ARG A 609 20.95 -25.29 -15.80
CA ARG A 609 20.73 -23.87 -15.45
C ARG A 609 22.04 -23.07 -15.39
N GLY A 610 22.13 -21.98 -16.19
CA GLY A 610 22.81 -20.77 -15.72
C GLY A 610 24.12 -20.34 -16.34
N THR A 611 24.89 -21.15 -17.09
CA THR A 611 26.23 -20.73 -17.58
C THR A 611 26.11 -19.64 -18.66
N GLY A 612 25.19 -19.78 -19.60
CA GLY A 612 25.00 -18.82 -20.70
C GLY A 612 24.48 -17.46 -20.24
N GLU A 613 23.51 -17.41 -19.31
CA GLU A 613 22.98 -16.14 -18.75
C GLU A 613 24.04 -15.40 -17.92
N THR A 614 24.87 -16.18 -17.24
CA THR A 614 25.96 -15.62 -16.42
C THR A 614 27.07 -15.02 -17.28
N MET A 615 27.37 -15.64 -18.42
CA MET A 615 28.31 -15.11 -19.42
C MET A 615 27.74 -13.86 -20.09
N ALA A 616 26.46 -13.85 -20.50
CA ALA A 616 25.81 -12.70 -21.10
C ALA A 616 25.93 -11.46 -20.21
N ARG A 617 25.56 -11.57 -18.93
CA ARG A 617 25.67 -10.45 -17.96
C ARG A 617 27.09 -9.89 -17.79
N THR A 618 28.10 -10.73 -17.96
CA THR A 618 29.51 -10.29 -17.84
C THR A 618 29.92 -9.42 -19.02
N LEU A 619 29.37 -9.70 -20.21
CA LEU A 619 29.68 -9.01 -21.45
C LEU A 619 28.85 -7.75 -21.70
N GLU A 620 27.64 -7.64 -21.07
CA GLU A 620 26.74 -6.49 -21.19
C GLU A 620 27.41 -5.13 -20.85
N GLN A 621 28.48 -5.15 -20.07
CA GLN A 621 29.18 -3.94 -19.62
C GLN A 621 30.31 -3.52 -20.57
N LEU A 622 30.64 -4.31 -21.58
CA LEU A 622 31.73 -4.01 -22.52
C LEU A 622 31.23 -3.19 -23.71
N PRO A 623 31.94 -2.11 -24.08
CA PRO A 623 31.61 -1.35 -25.29
C PRO A 623 31.86 -2.22 -26.55
N HIS A 624 31.06 -2.04 -27.57
CA HIS A 624 31.12 -2.75 -28.86
C HIS A 624 30.93 -4.27 -28.78
N VAL A 625 30.42 -4.79 -27.65
CA VAL A 625 30.08 -6.19 -27.48
C VAL A 625 28.56 -6.36 -27.35
N SER A 626 27.97 -7.22 -28.17
CA SER A 626 26.58 -7.65 -28.06
C SER A 626 26.50 -9.15 -27.78
N VAL A 627 25.46 -9.57 -27.04
CA VAL A 627 25.24 -10.99 -26.73
C VAL A 627 23.85 -11.40 -27.18
N THR A 628 23.77 -12.44 -27.98
CA THR A 628 22.50 -13.03 -28.44
C THR A 628 22.37 -14.46 -27.93
N ILE A 629 21.31 -14.72 -27.17
CA ILE A 629 21.00 -16.07 -26.70
C ILE A 629 20.07 -16.75 -27.72
N LEU A 630 20.54 -17.82 -28.33
CA LEU A 630 19.79 -18.55 -29.34
C LEU A 630 19.13 -19.80 -28.72
N PRO A 631 17.80 -19.83 -28.63
CA PRO A 631 17.10 -20.99 -28.10
C PRO A 631 17.06 -22.13 -29.09
N PHE A 632 17.35 -23.36 -28.63
CA PHE A 632 17.15 -24.60 -29.36
C PHE A 632 16.22 -25.52 -28.57
N ASN A 633 15.18 -26.04 -29.21
CA ASN A 633 14.18 -26.89 -28.55
C ASN A 633 14.62 -28.36 -28.53
N ALA A 634 15.40 -28.73 -27.52
CA ALA A 634 15.89 -30.10 -27.35
C ALA A 634 14.75 -31.15 -27.26
N SER A 635 13.59 -30.78 -26.73
CA SER A 635 12.43 -31.69 -26.64
C SER A 635 11.81 -31.99 -28.01
N HIS A 636 11.98 -31.12 -28.99
CA HIS A 636 11.54 -31.37 -30.35
C HIS A 636 12.50 -32.35 -31.06
N ALA A 637 13.79 -32.15 -30.89
CA ALA A 637 14.81 -33.04 -31.44
C ALA A 637 14.71 -34.47 -30.87
N ILE A 638 14.42 -34.60 -29.55
CA ILE A 638 14.19 -35.91 -28.91
C ILE A 638 12.98 -36.61 -29.54
N ARG A 639 11.88 -35.92 -29.78
CA ARG A 639 10.67 -36.52 -30.40
C ARG A 639 10.89 -36.88 -31.87
N ALA A 640 11.66 -36.10 -32.60
CA ALA A 640 12.01 -36.42 -33.98
C ALA A 640 12.86 -37.70 -34.05
N LEU A 641 13.80 -37.86 -33.11
CA LEU A 641 14.61 -39.08 -32.98
C LEU A 641 13.75 -40.31 -32.64
N GLU A 642 12.78 -40.16 -31.72
CA GLU A 642 11.83 -41.22 -31.36
C GLU A 642 10.92 -41.62 -32.54
N ALA A 643 10.70 -40.73 -33.50
CA ALA A 643 9.91 -40.93 -34.70
C ALA A 643 10.76 -41.37 -35.93
N ASP A 644 12.04 -41.65 -35.75
CA ASP A 644 13.02 -41.96 -36.78
C ASP A 644 13.10 -40.90 -37.91
N GLN A 645 12.87 -39.63 -37.55
CA GLN A 645 12.95 -38.49 -38.44
C GLN A 645 14.22 -37.69 -38.17
N LEU A 646 14.83 -37.13 -39.20
CA LEU A 646 15.93 -36.18 -39.04
C LEU A 646 15.39 -34.91 -38.32
N PRO A 647 16.00 -34.51 -37.19
CA PRO A 647 15.56 -33.33 -36.49
C PRO A 647 15.85 -32.07 -37.30
N ASP A 648 14.84 -31.22 -37.46
CA ASP A 648 14.97 -29.93 -38.10
C ASP A 648 15.80 -28.98 -37.23
N LEU A 649 16.59 -28.11 -37.86
CA LEU A 649 17.37 -27.08 -37.19
C LEU A 649 16.53 -25.84 -36.76
N ASP A 650 15.29 -25.73 -37.26
CA ASP A 650 14.37 -24.66 -36.89
C ASP A 650 13.69 -24.95 -35.55
#